data_3c0dcb2b1cda07a0f13f0f1aebdef1cb
#
_entry.id   3c0dcb2b1cda07a0f13f0f1aebdef1cb
#
_cell.length_a   1.000
_cell.length_b   1.000
_cell.length_c   1.000
_cell.angle_alpha   90.00
_cell.angle_beta   90.00
_cell.angle_gamma   90.00
#
_symmetry.space_group_name_H-M   'P 1'
#
loop_
_entity.id
_entity.type
_entity.pdbx_description
1 polymer ?
#
loop_
_entity_poly.entity_id
_entity_poly.type
_entity_poly.pdbx_seq_one_letter_code
_entity_poly.pdbx_strand_id
1 'polypeptide(L)'
;MAEGSRDKLFLYMIDCFRPRLKQFIQVQPVLDRLPSLSAEDRDRVRAAAEQRGAAAGAEELLQAVERGPRGRGPIREFLQALEHGGCSLAACYANPSLSQLPSPAEEAEHDLCVHLVQLLHGTLVDRMRAGPVAQKCLQMEIFQDEDVERIQTVIDNRGNRDGARELLSRIVQKKAWFSPFLIALRETQHEDLADDLSGNTGENKQSGMEQTTNEETEVTSQPGYVTEENLKQEENVDDSSSSENSLLETSIEKNSVMSESDVSIGDGSVSSLNGNLEHSCTTSDSGSGKTRVAVYITKDHLDKKRRASEPGKVIVLVNKVPLVEQHLKREFSPFLKRWYQVIGLSGDSRLKISFPEVVRRNDVIISTAQILENSLLNASKEDEESVHLSDFSLIIIDECHHTQKEGVYNNIMRRYLKEKMKNRKLAKENKPLIPQPQILGLTASPGVGGATSYSKAEEHILKICANLDACRIMTVEEHASQLKNQVKEPSKKTVIADDKKRDPFKERITEIMTEIQNYCQLHPKSEFGTQTYEQWVIREERRAAKEEKRRERVCAEHLKKYNDALQINDTIRMVDAYNHLNNFYKEEKSKKTVRSDDDDDDEPAVSKQDETDEFLIGLFHAKKKQLKELTRNPENENEKLTKLRNTLMEEFTKTEEPRGIIFTKTRQSASALFQWIKDNPKFEEVGIKAHYLIGSGHKSETKPMTQNEQREIIDKFRCGNVNLLIATTVAEEGLDIKECNIVIRYGLVTNEIAMVQARGRARADESTYALVASSGSGAVERENVNIFREKMMYKAIQRVQKMPQEEYLNKIQSFQSQSIVEKQMKVVRDQRKTYKKNPSLIKFLCKNCSKTICSGEDIQVIEDMHHVSVKKDFQSLYHTRENKTLQDKHADYQTNGEIICKDCGQAWGNMMVHRGLDLPCLKIRNFVVVFADKKTTNNIFKKWGDLPIRFPSFDYAAHCPSSDED
;
A
#
# COMPACT_ATOMS: atom_id res chain seq x y z
N MET A 1 22.59 -33.00 -40.88
CA MET A 1 23.18 -31.69 -41.19
C MET A 1 24.66 -31.91 -41.31
N ALA A 2 25.31 -31.30 -42.31
CA ALA A 2 26.78 -31.39 -42.50
C ALA A 2 27.49 -30.78 -41.28
N GLU A 3 28.64 -31.29 -40.87
CA GLU A 3 29.39 -30.83 -39.65
C GLU A 3 29.62 -29.35 -39.64
N GLY A 4 30.00 -28.71 -40.77
CA GLY A 4 30.22 -27.28 -40.86
C GLY A 4 28.95 -26.41 -40.66
N SER A 5 27.75 -26.95 -40.72
CA SER A 5 26.50 -26.24 -40.45
C SER A 5 26.23 -26.13 -38.94
N ARG A 6 26.65 -27.10 -38.14
CA ARG A 6 26.46 -27.15 -36.69
C ARG A 6 27.42 -26.23 -35.96
N ASP A 7 28.66 -26.15 -36.42
CA ASP A 7 29.64 -25.22 -35.88
C ASP A 7 29.24 -23.77 -36.13
N LYS A 8 28.69 -23.47 -37.31
CA LYS A 8 28.17 -22.14 -37.63
C LYS A 8 26.97 -21.78 -36.74
N LEU A 9 26.08 -22.76 -36.49
CA LEU A 9 24.92 -22.52 -35.60
C LEU A 9 25.35 -22.32 -34.15
N PHE A 10 26.34 -23.09 -33.67
CA PHE A 10 26.91 -22.92 -32.34
C PHE A 10 27.50 -21.52 -32.12
N LEU A 11 28.36 -21.04 -33.04
CA LEU A 11 28.91 -19.70 -32.97
C LEU A 11 27.83 -18.62 -33.06
N TYR A 12 26.83 -18.83 -33.89
CA TYR A 12 25.66 -17.93 -33.98
C TYR A 12 24.87 -17.89 -32.67
N MET A 13 24.69 -19.05 -31.99
CA MET A 13 24.05 -19.10 -30.68
C MET A 13 24.87 -18.31 -29.62
N ILE A 14 26.19 -18.49 -29.58
CA ILE A 14 27.05 -17.75 -28.68
C ILE A 14 26.91 -16.23 -28.92
N ASP A 15 26.92 -15.82 -30.17
CA ASP A 15 26.82 -14.39 -30.51
C ASP A 15 25.43 -13.80 -30.18
N CYS A 16 24.37 -14.47 -30.56
CA CYS A 16 22.99 -14.05 -30.27
C CYS A 16 22.72 -13.96 -28.76
N PHE A 17 23.21 -14.92 -27.98
CA PHE A 17 22.92 -15.01 -26.55
C PHE A 17 24.10 -14.59 -25.66
N ARG A 18 25.11 -13.94 -26.21
CA ARG A 18 26.30 -13.46 -25.50
C ARG A 18 25.98 -12.72 -24.19
N PRO A 19 25.02 -11.77 -24.14
CA PRO A 19 24.64 -11.09 -22.89
C PRO A 19 24.14 -12.07 -21.82
N ARG A 20 23.34 -13.07 -22.20
CA ARG A 20 22.79 -14.11 -21.31
C ARG A 20 23.87 -15.06 -20.83
N LEU A 21 24.72 -15.50 -21.74
CA LEU A 21 25.85 -16.37 -21.42
C LEU A 21 26.80 -15.72 -20.41
N LYS A 22 27.11 -14.45 -20.58
CA LYS A 22 27.95 -13.67 -19.65
C LYS A 22 27.31 -13.55 -18.25
N GLN A 23 25.99 -13.57 -18.17
CA GLN A 23 25.25 -13.49 -16.91
C GLN A 23 25.23 -14.83 -16.17
N PHE A 24 25.18 -15.96 -16.89
CA PHE A 24 24.91 -17.28 -16.31
C PHE A 24 26.13 -18.21 -16.27
N ILE A 25 27.30 -17.82 -16.81
CA ILE A 25 28.52 -18.62 -16.74
C ILE A 25 29.29 -18.30 -15.46
N GLN A 26 29.53 -19.34 -14.66
CA GLN A 26 30.56 -19.32 -13.61
C GLN A 26 31.90 -19.70 -14.22
N VAL A 27 32.79 -18.72 -14.30
CA VAL A 27 34.02 -18.84 -15.07
C VAL A 27 34.90 -19.98 -14.57
N GLN A 28 35.22 -20.02 -13.26
CA GLN A 28 36.22 -20.97 -12.73
C GLN A 28 35.77 -22.43 -12.86
N PRO A 29 34.54 -22.84 -12.44
CA PRO A 29 34.09 -24.22 -12.58
C PRO A 29 34.01 -24.71 -14.02
N VAL A 30 33.66 -23.82 -14.96
CA VAL A 30 33.60 -24.15 -16.39
C VAL A 30 35.02 -24.24 -16.98
N LEU A 31 35.94 -23.31 -16.61
CA LEU A 31 37.31 -23.27 -17.08
C LEU A 31 38.11 -24.52 -16.66
N ASP A 32 37.88 -25.03 -15.46
CA ASP A 32 38.55 -26.22 -14.93
C ASP A 32 38.17 -27.51 -15.70
N ARG A 33 37.00 -27.45 -16.42
CA ARG A 33 36.44 -28.58 -17.20
C ARG A 33 36.63 -28.45 -18.72
N LEU A 34 37.49 -27.53 -19.16
CA LEU A 34 37.79 -27.26 -20.56
C LEU A 34 39.25 -27.58 -20.89
N PRO A 35 39.70 -28.86 -20.90
CA PRO A 35 41.08 -29.19 -21.22
C PRO A 35 41.53 -28.78 -22.63
N SER A 36 40.61 -28.60 -23.56
CA SER A 36 40.90 -28.12 -24.91
C SER A 36 41.41 -26.67 -25.01
N LEU A 37 41.20 -25.85 -23.99
CA LEU A 37 41.73 -24.48 -23.97
C LEU A 37 43.23 -24.44 -23.65
N SER A 38 43.97 -23.58 -24.34
CA SER A 38 45.39 -23.34 -24.11
C SER A 38 45.67 -22.78 -22.70
N ALA A 39 46.83 -23.03 -22.15
CA ALA A 39 47.26 -22.46 -20.86
C ALA A 39 47.17 -20.93 -20.87
N GLU A 40 47.61 -20.31 -21.99
CA GLU A 40 47.55 -18.86 -22.15
C GLU A 40 46.14 -18.28 -22.16
N ASP A 41 45.18 -18.98 -22.79
CA ASP A 41 43.75 -18.60 -22.76
C ASP A 41 43.16 -18.72 -21.35
N ARG A 42 43.50 -19.79 -20.63
CA ARG A 42 43.07 -19.99 -19.24
C ARG A 42 43.56 -18.87 -18.32
N ASP A 43 44.81 -18.48 -18.45
CA ASP A 43 45.41 -17.41 -17.64
C ASP A 43 44.79 -16.05 -17.98
N ARG A 44 44.50 -15.79 -19.26
CA ARG A 44 43.77 -14.59 -19.67
C ARG A 44 42.36 -14.54 -19.10
N VAL A 45 41.64 -15.63 -19.12
CA VAL A 45 40.27 -15.75 -18.58
C VAL A 45 40.28 -15.52 -17.05
N ARG A 46 41.22 -16.13 -16.32
CA ARG A 46 41.42 -15.90 -14.88
C ARG A 46 41.73 -14.46 -14.56
N ALA A 47 42.73 -13.88 -15.24
CA ALA A 47 43.09 -12.49 -15.03
C ALA A 47 41.94 -11.53 -15.34
N ALA A 48 41.14 -11.79 -16.38
CA ALA A 48 39.97 -11.00 -16.69
C ALA A 48 38.87 -11.11 -15.62
N ALA A 49 38.66 -12.30 -15.07
CA ALA A 49 37.66 -12.53 -14.00
C ALA A 49 38.09 -11.84 -12.69
N GLU A 50 39.37 -11.93 -12.33
CA GLU A 50 39.93 -11.32 -11.10
C GLU A 50 39.96 -9.79 -11.16
N GLN A 51 40.46 -9.22 -12.29
CA GLN A 51 40.69 -7.78 -12.40
C GLN A 51 39.45 -6.98 -12.80
N ARG A 52 38.55 -7.56 -13.62
CA ARG A 52 37.39 -6.86 -14.23
C ARG A 52 36.04 -7.48 -13.88
N GLY A 53 36.04 -8.55 -13.06
CA GLY A 53 34.86 -9.23 -12.57
C GLY A 53 34.34 -10.37 -13.44
N ALA A 54 33.39 -11.16 -12.91
CA ALA A 54 32.92 -12.42 -13.51
C ALA A 54 32.39 -12.26 -14.95
N ALA A 55 31.69 -11.19 -15.27
CA ALA A 55 31.17 -10.96 -16.62
C ALA A 55 32.28 -10.72 -17.66
N ALA A 56 33.40 -10.11 -17.26
CA ALA A 56 34.56 -9.92 -18.14
C ALA A 56 35.32 -11.24 -18.32
N GLY A 57 35.42 -12.04 -17.27
CA GLY A 57 35.98 -13.39 -17.36
C GLY A 57 35.14 -14.29 -18.27
N ALA A 58 33.82 -14.24 -18.18
CA ALA A 58 32.93 -14.98 -19.07
C ALA A 58 33.03 -14.53 -20.52
N GLU A 59 33.19 -13.23 -20.77
CA GLU A 59 33.45 -12.69 -22.12
C GLU A 59 34.74 -13.25 -22.72
N GLU A 60 35.84 -13.22 -21.96
CA GLU A 60 37.13 -13.75 -22.40
C GLU A 60 37.06 -15.27 -22.63
N LEU A 61 36.32 -15.99 -21.79
CA LEU A 61 36.07 -17.42 -21.96
C LEU A 61 35.34 -17.73 -23.26
N LEU A 62 34.23 -16.99 -23.56
CA LEU A 62 33.49 -17.14 -24.80
C LEU A 62 34.36 -16.85 -26.00
N GLN A 63 35.19 -15.78 -25.96
CA GLN A 63 36.15 -15.47 -27.03
C GLN A 63 37.22 -16.53 -27.19
N ALA A 64 37.69 -17.15 -26.11
CA ALA A 64 38.64 -18.25 -26.16
C ALA A 64 38.03 -19.50 -26.81
N VAL A 65 36.77 -19.80 -26.49
CA VAL A 65 36.01 -20.90 -27.11
C VAL A 65 35.76 -20.62 -28.60
N GLU A 66 35.47 -19.38 -29.00
CA GLU A 66 35.29 -18.98 -30.42
C GLU A 66 36.58 -19.11 -31.22
N ARG A 67 37.76 -18.85 -30.61
CA ARG A 67 39.08 -18.98 -31.23
C ARG A 67 39.58 -20.43 -31.24
N GLY A 68 39.03 -21.27 -30.38
CA GLY A 68 39.43 -22.65 -30.18
C GLY A 68 39.18 -23.60 -31.36
N PRO A 69 39.60 -24.87 -31.25
CA PRO A 69 39.42 -25.86 -32.28
C PRO A 69 37.90 -26.10 -32.54
N ARG A 70 37.57 -26.31 -33.81
CA ARG A 70 36.18 -26.50 -34.27
C ARG A 70 35.89 -27.98 -34.48
N GLY A 71 34.60 -28.34 -34.30
CA GLY A 71 34.11 -29.71 -34.51
C GLY A 71 33.21 -30.23 -33.37
N ARG A 72 32.70 -31.41 -33.51
CA ARG A 72 31.76 -32.00 -32.51
C ARG A 72 32.37 -32.18 -31.12
N GLY A 73 33.62 -32.47 -31.02
CA GLY A 73 34.33 -32.71 -29.76
C GLY A 73 34.35 -31.48 -28.88
N PRO A 74 34.95 -30.34 -29.33
CA PRO A 74 35.06 -29.09 -28.58
C PRO A 74 33.69 -28.49 -28.19
N ILE A 75 32.71 -28.52 -29.10
CA ILE A 75 31.33 -28.05 -28.79
C ILE A 75 30.71 -28.87 -27.68
N ARG A 76 30.82 -30.18 -27.75
CA ARG A 76 30.31 -31.10 -26.75
C ARG A 76 31.01 -30.91 -25.40
N GLU A 77 32.33 -30.76 -25.44
CA GLU A 77 33.14 -30.47 -24.26
C GLU A 77 32.69 -29.16 -23.57
N PHE A 78 32.49 -28.09 -24.33
CA PHE A 78 32.02 -26.81 -23.79
C PHE A 78 30.62 -26.92 -23.18
N LEU A 79 29.69 -27.58 -23.86
CA LEU A 79 28.34 -27.80 -23.32
C LEU A 79 28.37 -28.65 -22.06
N GLN A 80 29.17 -29.73 -22.04
CA GLN A 80 29.37 -30.56 -20.85
C GLN A 80 30.04 -29.77 -19.69
N ALA A 81 31.01 -28.92 -20.01
CA ALA A 81 31.65 -28.08 -19.02
C ALA A 81 30.66 -27.04 -18.41
N LEU A 82 29.71 -26.54 -19.19
CA LEU A 82 28.64 -25.69 -18.66
C LEU A 82 27.68 -26.48 -17.76
N GLU A 83 27.26 -27.67 -18.18
CA GLU A 83 26.33 -28.51 -17.41
C GLU A 83 26.97 -28.96 -16.08
N HIS A 84 28.15 -29.58 -16.15
CA HIS A 84 28.87 -30.06 -14.97
C HIS A 84 29.52 -28.96 -14.14
N GLY A 85 29.72 -27.76 -14.73
CA GLY A 85 30.14 -26.56 -14.01
C GLY A 85 29.00 -25.84 -13.30
N GLY A 86 27.83 -26.46 -13.23
CA GLY A 86 26.65 -25.93 -12.54
C GLY A 86 25.93 -24.79 -13.27
N CYS A 87 26.22 -24.59 -14.56
CA CYS A 87 25.67 -23.52 -15.41
C CYS A 87 24.63 -24.06 -16.39
N SER A 88 23.68 -24.88 -15.92
CA SER A 88 22.69 -25.58 -16.76
C SER A 88 21.86 -24.64 -17.64
N LEU A 89 21.56 -23.43 -17.15
CA LEU A 89 20.84 -22.44 -17.95
C LEU A 89 21.70 -21.88 -19.09
N ALA A 90 22.99 -21.62 -18.84
CA ALA A 90 23.92 -21.21 -19.90
C ALA A 90 24.09 -22.30 -20.96
N ALA A 91 24.09 -23.58 -20.57
CA ALA A 91 24.13 -24.69 -21.50
C ALA A 91 22.92 -24.70 -22.47
N CYS A 92 21.73 -24.35 -22.02
CA CYS A 92 20.53 -24.23 -22.88
C CYS A 92 20.72 -23.16 -23.96
N TYR A 93 21.33 -22.02 -23.64
CA TYR A 93 21.58 -20.92 -24.59
C TYR A 93 22.72 -21.21 -25.57
N ALA A 94 23.73 -21.98 -25.16
CA ALA A 94 24.85 -22.33 -26.02
C ALA A 94 24.57 -23.57 -26.91
N ASN A 95 23.49 -24.31 -26.64
CA ASN A 95 23.19 -25.54 -27.35
C ASN A 95 22.64 -25.26 -28.76
N PRO A 96 23.27 -25.79 -29.82
CA PRO A 96 22.79 -25.67 -31.20
C PRO A 96 21.45 -26.37 -31.47
N SER A 97 20.90 -27.11 -30.52
CA SER A 97 19.57 -27.69 -30.61
C SER A 97 18.54 -26.67 -30.12
N LEU A 98 17.85 -26.01 -31.06
CA LEU A 98 16.86 -24.97 -30.76
C LEU A 98 15.69 -25.43 -29.88
N SER A 99 15.50 -26.74 -29.74
CA SER A 99 14.46 -27.33 -28.89
C SER A 99 14.72 -27.21 -27.39
N GLN A 100 15.94 -26.83 -27.00
CA GLN A 100 16.32 -26.64 -25.60
C GLN A 100 16.34 -25.16 -25.16
N LEU A 101 16.15 -24.22 -26.10
CA LEU A 101 16.07 -22.79 -25.76
C LEU A 101 14.85 -22.52 -24.86
N PRO A 102 15.02 -21.75 -23.78
CA PRO A 102 13.90 -21.27 -22.99
C PRO A 102 12.93 -20.46 -23.88
N SER A 103 11.66 -20.64 -23.67
CA SER A 103 10.67 -19.79 -24.31
C SER A 103 10.73 -18.36 -23.76
N PRO A 104 10.30 -17.35 -24.51
CA PRO A 104 10.26 -15.97 -23.99
C PRO A 104 9.46 -15.80 -22.68
N ALA A 105 8.51 -16.71 -22.41
CA ALA A 105 7.76 -16.73 -21.15
C ALA A 105 8.60 -17.28 -19.99
N GLU A 106 9.35 -18.35 -20.23
CA GLU A 106 10.28 -18.94 -19.26
C GLU A 106 11.43 -17.99 -18.95
N GLU A 107 11.96 -17.29 -19.97
CA GLU A 107 12.98 -16.25 -19.76
C GLU A 107 12.47 -15.09 -18.87
N ALA A 108 11.27 -14.58 -19.16
CA ALA A 108 10.66 -13.51 -18.38
C ALA A 108 10.35 -13.96 -16.94
N GLU A 109 9.93 -15.21 -16.75
CA GLU A 109 9.71 -15.80 -15.43
C GLU A 109 11.02 -15.94 -14.66
N HIS A 110 12.06 -16.45 -15.31
CA HIS A 110 13.39 -16.55 -14.70
C HIS A 110 13.94 -15.20 -14.28
N ASP A 111 13.91 -14.20 -15.17
CA ASP A 111 14.39 -12.83 -14.87
C ASP A 111 13.62 -12.19 -13.71
N LEU A 112 12.30 -12.42 -13.64
CA LEU A 112 11.48 -11.97 -12.52
C LEU A 112 11.91 -12.63 -11.21
N CYS A 113 12.15 -13.94 -11.21
CA CYS A 113 12.57 -14.68 -10.02
C CYS A 113 13.96 -14.22 -9.54
N VAL A 114 14.91 -14.01 -10.47
CA VAL A 114 16.23 -13.43 -10.17
C VAL A 114 16.07 -12.04 -9.57
N HIS A 115 15.20 -11.23 -10.13
CA HIS A 115 14.97 -9.88 -9.62
C HIS A 115 14.34 -9.89 -8.20
N LEU A 116 13.42 -10.81 -7.91
CA LEU A 116 12.86 -10.99 -6.56
C LEU A 116 13.94 -11.34 -5.54
N VAL A 117 14.85 -12.27 -5.88
CA VAL A 117 16.00 -12.59 -5.01
C VAL A 117 16.91 -11.38 -4.82
N GLN A 118 17.16 -10.59 -5.86
CA GLN A 118 17.97 -9.37 -5.75
C GLN A 118 17.30 -8.31 -4.85
N LEU A 119 15.97 -8.13 -4.96
CA LEU A 119 15.21 -7.21 -4.11
C LEU A 119 15.25 -7.59 -2.63
N LEU A 120 15.19 -8.89 -2.35
CA LEU A 120 15.19 -9.42 -0.99
C LEU A 120 16.59 -9.88 -0.54
N HIS A 121 17.63 -9.61 -1.34
CA HIS A 121 18.97 -10.13 -1.12
C HIS A 121 19.50 -9.87 0.31
N GLY A 122 19.31 -8.65 0.83
CA GLY A 122 19.73 -8.32 2.19
C GLY A 122 19.03 -9.19 3.24
N THR A 123 17.70 -9.31 3.14
CA THR A 123 16.89 -10.11 4.06
C THR A 123 17.23 -11.60 3.98
N LEU A 124 17.42 -12.12 2.76
CA LEU A 124 17.79 -13.53 2.55
C LEU A 124 19.17 -13.81 3.15
N VAL A 125 20.16 -12.97 2.89
CA VAL A 125 21.52 -13.13 3.42
C VAL A 125 21.55 -13.06 4.94
N ASP A 126 20.76 -12.18 5.55
CA ASP A 126 20.77 -11.98 7.00
C ASP A 126 20.01 -13.06 7.78
N ARG A 127 18.98 -13.67 7.16
CA ARG A 127 18.04 -14.55 7.87
C ARG A 127 18.11 -16.03 7.45
N MET A 128 18.63 -16.32 6.26
CA MET A 128 18.71 -17.69 5.74
C MET A 128 19.87 -18.44 6.32
N ARG A 129 19.66 -19.64 6.80
CA ARG A 129 20.70 -20.62 7.15
C ARG A 129 21.13 -21.36 5.90
N ALA A 130 22.25 -20.96 5.30
CA ALA A 130 22.67 -21.41 3.99
C ALA A 130 22.95 -22.93 3.93
N GLY A 131 23.58 -23.52 4.95
CA GLY A 131 23.92 -24.93 4.97
C GLY A 131 22.69 -25.86 4.83
N PRO A 132 21.69 -25.79 5.74
CA PRO A 132 20.46 -26.61 5.62
C PRO A 132 19.72 -26.40 4.30
N VAL A 133 19.63 -25.15 3.82
CA VAL A 133 18.97 -24.85 2.53
C VAL A 133 19.74 -25.45 1.35
N ALA A 134 21.07 -25.38 1.35
CA ALA A 134 21.90 -25.99 0.31
C ALA A 134 21.74 -27.50 0.26
N GLN A 135 21.74 -28.17 1.42
CA GLN A 135 21.50 -29.62 1.53
C GLN A 135 20.10 -29.99 1.00
N LYS A 136 19.08 -29.15 1.28
CA LYS A 136 17.75 -29.39 0.77
C LYS A 136 17.67 -29.23 -0.76
N CYS A 137 18.36 -28.21 -1.28
CA CYS A 137 18.49 -28.02 -2.73
C CYS A 137 19.21 -29.19 -3.42
N LEU A 138 20.15 -29.85 -2.76
CA LEU A 138 20.79 -31.05 -3.25
C LEU A 138 19.79 -32.23 -3.30
N GLN A 139 19.02 -32.47 -2.21
CA GLN A 139 17.98 -33.50 -2.18
C GLN A 139 16.90 -33.30 -3.25
N MET A 140 16.69 -32.09 -3.71
CA MET A 140 15.74 -31.74 -4.78
C MET A 140 16.40 -31.67 -6.17
N GLU A 141 17.62 -32.14 -6.30
CA GLU A 141 18.40 -32.22 -7.56
C GLU A 141 18.61 -30.87 -8.25
N ILE A 142 18.51 -29.74 -7.49
CA ILE A 142 18.80 -28.39 -7.99
C ILE A 142 20.30 -28.11 -7.93
N PHE A 143 20.91 -28.50 -6.80
CA PHE A 143 22.36 -28.45 -6.60
C PHE A 143 23.00 -29.80 -6.83
N GLN A 144 24.28 -29.76 -7.15
CA GLN A 144 25.18 -30.91 -7.16
C GLN A 144 26.02 -30.89 -5.90
N ASP A 145 26.66 -31.99 -5.56
CA ASP A 145 27.53 -32.12 -4.38
C ASP A 145 28.59 -31.01 -4.33
N GLU A 146 29.19 -30.64 -5.45
CA GLU A 146 30.16 -29.58 -5.56
C GLU A 146 29.61 -28.19 -5.20
N ASP A 147 28.34 -27.93 -5.49
CA ASP A 147 27.70 -26.66 -5.11
C ASP A 147 27.59 -26.57 -3.58
N VAL A 148 27.19 -27.68 -2.95
CA VAL A 148 27.02 -27.76 -1.50
C VAL A 148 28.35 -27.69 -0.77
N GLU A 149 29.37 -28.44 -1.23
CA GLU A 149 30.73 -28.39 -0.67
C GLU A 149 31.31 -26.99 -0.73
N ARG A 150 31.08 -26.28 -1.82
CA ARG A 150 31.58 -24.92 -1.97
C ARG A 150 30.87 -23.94 -1.06
N ILE A 151 29.55 -24.04 -0.96
CA ILE A 151 28.76 -23.22 -0.03
C ILE A 151 29.22 -23.50 1.40
N GLN A 152 29.41 -24.77 1.77
CA GLN A 152 29.89 -25.17 3.08
C GLN A 152 31.29 -24.63 3.37
N THR A 153 32.21 -24.73 2.41
CA THR A 153 33.55 -24.16 2.52
C THR A 153 33.53 -22.65 2.77
N VAL A 154 32.60 -21.94 2.12
CA VAL A 154 32.45 -20.47 2.35
C VAL A 154 31.85 -20.21 3.73
N ILE A 155 30.89 -21.04 4.19
CA ILE A 155 30.32 -20.93 5.53
C ILE A 155 31.42 -21.12 6.59
N ASP A 156 32.24 -22.15 6.44
CA ASP A 156 33.30 -22.49 7.40
C ASP A 156 34.39 -21.42 7.46
N ASN A 157 34.74 -20.79 6.32
CA ASN A 157 35.80 -19.81 6.25
C ASN A 157 35.37 -18.36 6.52
N ARG A 158 34.09 -17.98 6.17
CA ARG A 158 33.64 -16.59 6.17
C ARG A 158 32.27 -16.40 6.86
N GLY A 159 31.69 -17.47 7.40
CA GLY A 159 30.43 -17.48 8.10
C GLY A 159 29.18 -17.57 7.21
N ASN A 160 28.03 -17.78 7.84
CA ASN A 160 26.77 -18.08 7.18
C ASN A 160 26.30 -17.00 6.22
N ARG A 161 26.58 -15.69 6.48
CA ARG A 161 26.15 -14.60 5.58
C ARG A 161 26.83 -14.69 4.21
N ASP A 162 28.10 -15.04 4.16
CA ASP A 162 28.82 -15.20 2.89
C ASP A 162 28.42 -16.52 2.21
N GLY A 163 28.18 -17.58 3.00
CA GLY A 163 27.59 -18.82 2.49
C GLY A 163 26.19 -18.59 1.85
N ALA A 164 25.36 -17.76 2.44
CA ALA A 164 24.08 -17.38 1.86
C ALA A 164 24.21 -16.58 0.55
N ARG A 165 25.20 -15.67 0.47
CA ARG A 165 25.51 -14.99 -0.79
C ARG A 165 25.96 -15.93 -1.88
N GLU A 166 26.85 -16.88 -1.55
CA GLU A 166 27.31 -17.92 -2.47
C GLU A 166 26.16 -18.80 -2.95
N LEU A 167 25.27 -19.25 -2.04
CA LEU A 167 24.07 -20.00 -2.39
C LEU A 167 23.18 -19.23 -3.36
N LEU A 168 22.85 -17.97 -3.06
CA LEU A 168 22.00 -17.16 -3.92
C LEU A 168 22.62 -16.90 -5.29
N SER A 169 23.96 -16.73 -5.37
CA SER A 169 24.63 -16.53 -6.63
C SER A 169 24.59 -17.77 -7.53
N ARG A 170 24.57 -18.98 -6.93
CA ARG A 170 24.56 -20.25 -7.66
C ARG A 170 23.16 -20.67 -8.08
N ILE A 171 22.20 -20.53 -7.18
CA ILE A 171 20.85 -21.03 -7.43
C ILE A 171 20.17 -20.31 -8.60
N VAL A 172 20.39 -19.02 -8.77
CA VAL A 172 19.82 -18.25 -9.90
C VAL A 172 20.35 -18.68 -11.28
N GLN A 173 21.38 -19.49 -11.32
CA GLN A 173 21.97 -19.99 -12.57
C GLN A 173 21.42 -21.38 -12.97
N LYS A 174 20.60 -21.98 -12.13
CA LYS A 174 20.00 -23.29 -12.37
C LYS A 174 18.71 -23.14 -13.16
N LYS A 175 18.38 -24.15 -13.95
CA LYS A 175 17.11 -24.20 -14.69
C LYS A 175 15.94 -24.49 -13.73
N ALA A 176 14.81 -23.79 -13.89
CA ALA A 176 13.57 -24.00 -13.13
C ALA A 176 13.74 -24.03 -11.59
N TRP A 177 14.70 -23.30 -11.07
CA TRP A 177 15.16 -23.34 -9.68
C TRP A 177 14.18 -22.74 -8.65
N PHE A 178 13.33 -21.79 -9.04
CA PHE A 178 12.62 -20.92 -8.11
C PHE A 178 11.57 -21.64 -7.26
N SER A 179 10.70 -22.46 -7.88
CA SER A 179 9.67 -23.18 -7.13
C SER A 179 10.26 -24.22 -6.18
N PRO A 180 11.25 -25.03 -6.56
CA PRO A 180 11.94 -25.91 -5.63
C PRO A 180 12.70 -25.13 -4.53
N PHE A 181 13.30 -23.99 -4.82
CA PHE A 181 13.96 -23.17 -3.81
C PHE A 181 12.98 -22.66 -2.74
N LEU A 182 11.76 -22.24 -3.13
CA LEU A 182 10.73 -21.91 -2.17
C LEU A 182 10.34 -23.09 -1.27
N ILE A 183 10.32 -24.29 -1.81
CA ILE A 183 10.06 -25.51 -1.02
C ILE A 183 11.23 -25.79 -0.07
N ALA A 184 12.48 -25.67 -0.55
CA ALA A 184 13.65 -25.85 0.29
C ALA A 184 13.68 -24.87 1.47
N LEU A 185 13.32 -23.59 1.25
CA LEU A 185 13.18 -22.60 2.32
C LEU A 185 12.10 -22.97 3.33
N ARG A 186 10.93 -23.46 2.88
CA ARG A 186 9.85 -23.89 3.78
C ARG A 186 10.23 -25.07 4.63
N GLU A 187 10.83 -26.09 4.03
CA GLU A 187 11.22 -27.32 4.72
C GLU A 187 12.41 -27.12 5.68
N THR A 188 13.16 -26.03 5.52
CA THR A 188 14.27 -25.65 6.42
C THR A 188 13.89 -24.58 7.44
N GLN A 189 12.60 -24.43 7.73
CA GLN A 189 12.07 -23.46 8.73
C GLN A 189 12.26 -21.98 8.36
N HIS A 190 12.32 -21.65 7.07
CA HIS A 190 12.36 -20.28 6.54
C HIS A 190 11.08 -19.95 5.75
N GLU A 191 9.90 -20.31 6.31
CA GLU A 191 8.61 -20.07 5.67
C GLU A 191 8.37 -18.59 5.37
N ASP A 192 8.81 -17.73 6.26
CA ASP A 192 8.71 -16.27 6.12
C ASP A 192 9.50 -15.75 4.92
N LEU A 193 10.70 -16.28 4.66
CA LEU A 193 11.51 -15.93 3.49
C LEU A 193 10.89 -16.47 2.19
N ALA A 194 10.35 -17.69 2.23
CA ALA A 194 9.63 -18.25 1.10
C ALA A 194 8.35 -17.45 0.80
N ASP A 195 7.65 -16.97 1.81
CA ASP A 195 6.46 -16.14 1.66
C ASP A 195 6.79 -14.75 1.12
N ASP A 196 7.89 -14.14 1.59
CA ASP A 196 8.40 -12.88 1.06
C ASP A 196 8.76 -13.00 -0.44
N LEU A 197 9.47 -14.07 -0.83
CA LEU A 197 9.81 -14.34 -2.22
C LEU A 197 8.60 -14.69 -3.09
N SER A 198 7.62 -15.43 -2.54
CA SER A 198 6.41 -15.77 -3.28
C SER A 198 5.39 -14.66 -3.31
N GLY A 199 5.65 -13.52 -2.63
CA GLY A 199 4.73 -12.41 -2.47
C GLY A 199 3.54 -12.74 -1.59
N ASN A 200 3.65 -13.78 -0.76
CA ASN A 200 2.67 -14.12 0.28
C ASN A 200 2.96 -13.30 1.54
N THR A 201 2.78 -12.00 1.46
CA THR A 201 2.88 -11.14 2.64
C THR A 201 1.79 -11.50 3.65
N GLY A 202 2.16 -12.28 4.66
CA GLY A 202 1.58 -12.29 6.00
C GLY A 202 0.08 -12.48 6.22
N GLU A 203 -0.74 -12.82 5.22
CA GLU A 203 -2.17 -13.08 5.41
C GLU A 203 -2.59 -14.56 5.29
N ASN A 204 -1.67 -15.46 4.97
CA ASN A 204 -1.96 -16.90 4.88
C ASN A 204 -0.81 -17.74 5.45
N LYS A 205 -0.65 -17.73 6.77
CA LYS A 205 0.11 -18.79 7.44
C LYS A 205 -0.86 -19.70 8.15
N GLN A 206 -1.11 -20.82 7.55
CA GLN A 206 -1.34 -22.13 8.17
C GLN A 206 -1.92 -23.14 7.16
N SER A 207 -1.10 -23.95 6.58
CA SER A 207 -1.47 -25.33 6.25
C SER A 207 -0.21 -26.11 5.84
N GLY A 208 0.14 -27.05 6.64
CA GLY A 208 1.12 -28.05 6.30
C GLY A 208 2.12 -28.33 7.38
N MET A 209 1.67 -28.95 8.46
CA MET A 209 2.51 -29.87 9.24
C MET A 209 1.63 -30.75 10.11
N GLU A 210 1.44 -31.96 9.68
CA GLU A 210 1.18 -33.10 10.59
C GLU A 210 2.09 -34.25 10.24
N GLN A 211 2.60 -34.83 11.34
CA GLN A 211 3.29 -36.10 11.53
C GLN A 211 4.81 -36.04 11.36
N THR A 212 5.60 -36.23 12.39
CA THR A 212 5.67 -37.38 13.31
C THR A 212 6.56 -37.10 14.52
N THR A 213 6.05 -37.56 15.67
CA THR A 213 6.69 -38.21 16.85
C THR A 213 8.04 -37.78 17.41
N ASN A 214 7.96 -37.35 18.70
CA ASN A 214 8.78 -37.70 19.85
C ASN A 214 10.29 -37.93 19.70
N GLU A 215 11.06 -37.08 20.41
CA GLU A 215 11.85 -37.53 21.55
C GLU A 215 12.52 -36.34 22.24
N GLU A 216 12.46 -36.39 23.57
CA GLU A 216 13.03 -35.45 24.53
C GLU A 216 14.54 -35.51 24.52
N THR A 217 15.18 -34.38 24.68
CA THR A 217 16.35 -34.26 25.63
C THR A 217 16.58 -32.80 26.01
N GLU A 218 16.52 -32.55 27.32
CA GLU A 218 16.99 -31.36 28.01
C GLU A 218 18.48 -31.13 27.78
N VAL A 219 18.89 -29.91 27.52
CA VAL A 219 20.16 -29.38 28.09
C VAL A 219 20.02 -27.86 28.32
N THR A 220 20.11 -27.53 29.56
CA THR A 220 20.28 -26.19 30.14
C THR A 220 21.56 -25.51 29.69
N SER A 221 21.48 -24.20 29.39
CA SER A 221 22.51 -23.25 29.81
C SER A 221 22.09 -21.78 29.60
N GLN A 222 22.50 -20.99 30.56
CA GLN A 222 22.11 -19.61 30.88
C GLN A 222 22.67 -18.56 29.92
N PRO A 223 22.20 -17.29 30.03
CA PRO A 223 22.45 -16.23 29.06
C PRO A 223 23.77 -15.48 29.34
N GLY A 224 24.53 -15.28 28.31
CA GLY A 224 25.70 -14.39 28.32
C GLY A 224 25.30 -12.98 27.88
N TYR A 225 25.55 -12.02 28.76
CA TYR A 225 25.58 -10.59 28.46
C TYR A 225 26.62 -10.28 27.40
N VAL A 226 26.27 -9.53 26.36
CA VAL A 226 27.23 -8.85 25.50
C VAL A 226 26.95 -7.36 25.55
N THR A 227 27.96 -6.69 26.10
CA THR A 227 28.07 -5.24 26.26
C THR A 227 28.16 -4.50 24.90
N GLU A 228 27.54 -3.32 24.90
CA GLU A 228 27.80 -2.25 23.93
C GLU A 228 29.28 -1.83 23.97
N GLU A 229 30.01 -2.20 22.93
CA GLU A 229 31.25 -1.51 22.52
C GLU A 229 31.67 -2.10 21.17
N ASN A 230 31.27 -1.39 20.08
CA ASN A 230 31.98 -1.39 18.78
C ASN A 230 31.13 -0.69 17.72
N LEU A 231 30.97 0.62 17.90
CA LEU A 231 30.56 1.56 16.86
C LEU A 231 31.37 2.85 16.98
N LYS A 232 32.68 2.70 16.85
CA LYS A 232 33.61 3.81 16.60
C LYS A 232 34.80 3.24 15.88
N GLN A 233 34.78 3.32 14.57
CA GLN A 233 35.93 3.44 13.69
C GLN A 233 35.45 3.26 12.26
N GLU A 234 35.28 4.41 11.65
CA GLU A 234 35.56 4.71 10.25
C GLU A 234 35.00 6.12 9.92
N GLU A 235 35.59 7.10 10.59
CA GLU A 235 35.73 8.44 10.07
C GLU A 235 37.22 8.65 9.86
N ASN A 236 37.64 8.68 8.59
CA ASN A 236 38.75 9.47 8.07
C ASN A 236 38.96 9.10 6.61
N VAL A 237 38.45 9.88 5.72
CA VAL A 237 39.09 10.21 4.46
C VAL A 237 38.67 11.62 4.06
N ASP A 238 39.54 12.54 4.28
CA ASP A 238 39.85 13.81 3.65
C ASP A 238 38.74 14.67 3.03
N ASP A 239 38.57 15.73 3.75
CA ASP A 239 38.15 17.05 3.36
C ASP A 239 39.17 17.68 2.35
N SER A 240 38.77 17.88 1.11
CA SER A 240 39.26 18.97 0.27
C SER A 240 38.48 19.04 -1.03
N SER A 241 37.55 19.93 -1.08
CA SER A 241 37.33 20.93 -2.13
C SER A 241 36.00 21.65 -1.97
N SER A 242 36.18 22.85 -1.66
CA SER A 242 35.35 24.04 -1.80
C SER A 242 34.14 23.96 -2.73
N SER A 243 33.04 24.52 -2.15
CA SER A 243 32.09 25.38 -2.79
C SER A 243 31.43 24.92 -4.10
N GLU A 244 30.20 24.54 -3.98
CA GLU A 244 29.11 25.16 -4.71
C GLU A 244 27.77 24.63 -4.20
N ASN A 245 27.27 25.31 -3.15
CA ASN A 245 25.84 25.30 -2.82
C ASN A 245 25.12 26.15 -3.87
N SER A 246 24.59 25.53 -4.89
CA SER A 246 23.49 26.14 -5.63
C SER A 246 22.26 25.27 -5.46
N LEU A 247 21.52 25.66 -4.58
CA LEU A 247 20.12 25.56 -4.24
C LEU A 247 19.23 25.60 -5.46
N LEU A 248 18.43 24.60 -5.63
CA LEU A 248 17.23 24.63 -6.47
C LEU A 248 16.02 24.87 -5.57
N GLU A 249 15.70 26.10 -5.46
CA GLU A 249 14.47 26.59 -4.85
C GLU A 249 13.63 27.25 -5.92
N THR A 250 12.33 27.03 -5.92
CA THR A 250 11.41 27.52 -6.94
C THR A 250 10.06 27.92 -6.39
N SER A 251 9.59 29.11 -6.71
CA SER A 251 8.37 29.75 -6.25
C SER A 251 7.48 30.30 -7.38
N ILE A 252 6.22 30.58 -7.18
CA ILE A 252 5.28 31.24 -8.10
C ILE A 252 4.31 32.21 -7.42
N GLU A 253 4.03 33.26 -8.13
CA GLU A 253 3.32 34.48 -7.76
C GLU A 253 1.83 34.39 -7.45
N LYS A 254 1.42 35.25 -6.54
CA LYS A 254 0.04 35.61 -6.23
C LYS A 254 -0.57 36.43 -7.36
N ASN A 255 -1.68 35.96 -7.87
CA ASN A 255 -2.48 36.73 -8.80
C ASN A 255 -3.33 37.78 -8.07
N SER A 256 -2.97 39.01 -8.22
CA SER A 256 -3.93 40.13 -8.19
C SER A 256 -4.72 40.12 -9.50
N VAL A 257 -6.00 40.40 -9.38
CA VAL A 257 -6.92 40.67 -10.48
C VAL A 257 -6.33 41.73 -11.40
N MET A 258 -5.94 41.37 -12.62
CA MET A 258 -5.66 42.34 -13.66
C MET A 258 -6.88 42.49 -14.58
N SER A 259 -7.34 43.73 -14.70
CA SER A 259 -8.30 44.20 -15.66
C SER A 259 -7.80 43.98 -17.10
N GLU A 260 -8.74 43.72 -17.99
CA GLU A 260 -8.54 43.62 -19.43
C GLU A 260 -7.84 44.87 -19.99
N SER A 261 -6.60 44.71 -20.42
CA SER A 261 -6.01 45.51 -21.47
C SER A 261 -4.79 44.77 -22.06
N ASP A 262 -4.90 44.45 -23.33
CA ASP A 262 -3.90 44.19 -24.37
C ASP A 262 -2.47 43.85 -23.89
N VAL A 263 -2.16 42.54 -23.94
CA VAL A 263 -0.78 42.12 -24.12
C VAL A 263 -0.69 41.38 -25.46
N SER A 264 -0.24 42.13 -26.44
CA SER A 264 0.29 41.55 -27.70
C SER A 264 1.56 40.77 -27.34
N ILE A 265 1.48 39.45 -27.35
CA ILE A 265 2.63 38.56 -27.23
C ILE A 265 3.41 38.66 -28.52
N GLY A 266 4.59 39.27 -28.48
CA GLY A 266 5.54 39.31 -29.53
C GLY A 266 5.90 37.89 -30.01
N ASP A 267 5.85 37.73 -31.31
CA ASP A 267 6.16 36.53 -32.06
C ASP A 267 7.68 36.25 -32.00
N GLY A 268 8.11 35.57 -30.95
CA GLY A 268 9.54 35.22 -30.83
C GLY A 268 9.81 34.32 -29.66
N SER A 269 9.64 33.07 -29.82
CA SER A 269 10.19 31.92 -29.11
C SER A 269 9.23 30.74 -28.84
N VAL A 270 8.08 30.70 -29.51
CA VAL A 270 7.16 29.52 -29.43
C VAL A 270 7.40 28.52 -30.57
N SER A 271 8.36 28.80 -31.44
CA SER A 271 8.63 27.97 -32.64
C SER A 271 9.37 26.63 -32.37
N SER A 272 9.74 26.30 -31.14
CA SER A 272 10.38 25.00 -30.83
C SER A 272 9.46 23.98 -30.16
N LEU A 273 8.15 24.28 -29.99
CA LEU A 273 7.16 23.36 -29.43
C LEU A 273 6.25 22.71 -30.49
N ASN A 274 6.62 22.76 -31.75
CA ASN A 274 5.91 22.12 -32.88
C ASN A 274 6.26 20.62 -33.03
N GLY A 275 6.59 19.93 -31.98
CA GLY A 275 6.58 18.49 -31.89
C GLY A 275 5.34 18.05 -31.10
N ASN A 276 4.66 16.99 -31.54
CA ASN A 276 3.53 16.36 -30.88
C ASN A 276 3.65 16.47 -29.39
N LEU A 277 2.61 16.97 -28.70
CA LEU A 277 2.54 16.98 -27.24
C LEU A 277 2.69 15.54 -26.76
N GLU A 278 3.91 15.16 -26.41
CA GLU A 278 4.25 13.85 -25.93
C GLU A 278 3.74 13.70 -24.47
N HIS A 279 3.46 12.47 -24.06
CA HIS A 279 3.05 12.18 -22.70
C HIS A 279 4.07 12.73 -21.70
N SER A 280 3.65 13.51 -20.72
CA SER A 280 4.56 14.12 -19.77
C SER A 280 4.10 13.95 -18.32
N CYS A 281 5.06 13.95 -17.40
CA CYS A 281 4.83 14.01 -15.96
C CYS A 281 5.39 15.33 -15.44
N THR A 282 4.55 16.16 -14.83
CA THR A 282 4.97 17.43 -14.26
C THR A 282 5.08 17.30 -12.74
N THR A 283 6.26 17.60 -12.19
CA THR A 283 6.51 17.65 -10.75
C THR A 283 6.86 19.08 -10.35
N SER A 284 6.21 19.60 -9.33
CA SER A 284 6.55 20.88 -8.71
C SER A 284 5.90 20.99 -7.33
N ASP A 285 6.39 21.88 -6.47
CA ASP A 285 5.96 21.97 -5.07
C ASP A 285 4.46 22.19 -4.88
N SER A 286 3.96 21.86 -3.70
CA SER A 286 2.55 22.05 -3.36
C SER A 286 2.21 23.54 -3.38
N GLY A 287 1.19 23.93 -4.13
CA GLY A 287 0.80 25.35 -4.28
C GLY A 287 1.43 26.09 -5.45
N SER A 288 2.28 25.43 -6.24
CA SER A 288 2.96 26.00 -7.41
C SER A 288 2.08 26.25 -8.64
N GLY A 289 0.75 26.17 -8.52
CA GLY A 289 -0.15 26.38 -9.65
C GLY A 289 -0.30 25.24 -10.64
N LYS A 290 0.12 24.01 -10.32
CA LYS A 290 0.01 22.83 -11.20
C LYS A 290 -1.37 22.65 -11.85
N THR A 291 -2.42 22.79 -11.07
CA THR A 291 -3.78 22.69 -11.59
C THR A 291 -4.10 23.78 -12.59
N ARG A 292 -3.58 25.00 -12.40
CA ARG A 292 -3.72 26.09 -13.35
C ARG A 292 -2.99 25.81 -14.66
N VAL A 293 -1.79 25.24 -14.60
CA VAL A 293 -1.06 24.75 -15.79
C VAL A 293 -1.87 23.70 -16.54
N ALA A 294 -2.51 22.77 -15.83
CA ALA A 294 -3.41 21.80 -16.44
C ALA A 294 -4.60 22.45 -17.17
N VAL A 295 -5.17 23.54 -16.65
CA VAL A 295 -6.23 24.29 -17.31
C VAL A 295 -5.74 24.92 -18.61
N TYR A 296 -4.56 25.54 -18.62
CA TYR A 296 -3.97 26.09 -19.84
C TYR A 296 -3.67 25.03 -20.88
N ILE A 297 -3.08 23.90 -20.48
CA ILE A 297 -2.82 22.76 -21.37
C ILE A 297 -4.14 22.23 -21.95
N THR A 298 -5.18 22.10 -21.11
CA THR A 298 -6.51 21.66 -21.58
C THR A 298 -7.07 22.60 -22.63
N LYS A 299 -6.98 23.92 -22.39
CA LYS A 299 -7.46 24.92 -23.36
C LYS A 299 -6.69 24.86 -24.67
N ASP A 300 -5.37 24.86 -24.63
CA ASP A 300 -4.52 24.80 -25.82
C ASP A 300 -4.77 23.50 -26.62
N HIS A 301 -4.88 22.35 -25.91
CA HIS A 301 -5.18 21.07 -26.52
C HIS A 301 -6.53 21.09 -27.25
N LEU A 302 -7.59 21.56 -26.61
CA LEU A 302 -8.92 21.64 -27.22
C LEU A 302 -8.97 22.66 -28.35
N ASP A 303 -8.30 23.80 -28.23
CA ASP A 303 -8.18 24.81 -29.28
C ASP A 303 -7.45 24.26 -30.53
N LYS A 304 -6.38 23.47 -30.34
CA LYS A 304 -5.67 22.77 -31.41
C LYS A 304 -6.56 21.74 -32.10
N LYS A 305 -7.26 20.90 -31.33
CA LYS A 305 -8.21 19.91 -31.85
C LYS A 305 -9.33 20.57 -32.68
N ARG A 306 -9.90 21.65 -32.17
CA ARG A 306 -10.94 22.44 -32.87
C ARG A 306 -10.42 23.03 -34.19
N ARG A 307 -9.20 23.60 -34.23
CA ARG A 307 -8.59 24.10 -35.47
C ARG A 307 -8.34 23.01 -36.50
N ALA A 308 -8.00 21.80 -36.02
CA ALA A 308 -7.81 20.63 -36.90
C ALA A 308 -9.11 19.94 -37.30
N SER A 309 -10.28 20.41 -36.83
CA SER A 309 -11.59 19.76 -37.00
C SER A 309 -11.61 18.32 -36.49
N GLU A 310 -10.80 18.03 -35.47
CA GLU A 310 -10.72 16.74 -34.81
C GLU A 310 -11.51 16.72 -33.51
N PRO A 311 -12.10 15.58 -33.11
CA PRO A 311 -12.78 15.47 -31.86
C PRO A 311 -11.79 15.66 -30.69
N GLY A 312 -12.15 16.54 -29.73
CA GLY A 312 -11.36 16.81 -28.56
C GLY A 312 -12.19 16.59 -27.28
N LYS A 313 -11.80 15.62 -26.45
CA LYS A 313 -12.39 15.39 -25.13
C LYS A 313 -11.31 15.20 -24.09
N VAL A 314 -11.48 15.87 -22.95
CA VAL A 314 -10.50 15.84 -21.87
C VAL A 314 -11.15 15.30 -20.60
N ILE A 315 -10.50 14.34 -19.94
CA ILE A 315 -10.89 13.89 -18.63
C ILE A 315 -9.81 14.20 -17.61
N VAL A 316 -10.21 14.80 -16.48
CA VAL A 316 -9.35 15.10 -15.34
C VAL A 316 -9.71 14.14 -14.21
N LEU A 317 -8.77 13.29 -13.86
CA LEU A 317 -8.96 12.26 -12.83
C LEU A 317 -8.38 12.74 -11.50
N VAL A 318 -9.21 12.69 -10.47
CA VAL A 318 -8.84 13.01 -9.09
C VAL A 318 -9.04 11.82 -8.17
N ASN A 319 -8.27 11.78 -7.06
CA ASN A 319 -8.30 10.65 -6.11
C ASN A 319 -9.33 10.80 -4.98
N LYS A 320 -9.95 11.99 -4.81
CA LYS A 320 -10.92 12.28 -3.75
C LYS A 320 -12.10 13.10 -4.27
N VAL A 321 -13.30 12.81 -3.75
CA VAL A 321 -14.54 13.48 -4.17
C VAL A 321 -14.52 15.00 -3.98
N PRO A 322 -14.03 15.59 -2.86
CA PRO A 322 -14.01 17.05 -2.71
C PRO A 322 -13.17 17.78 -3.77
N LEU A 323 -12.17 17.11 -4.36
CA LEU A 323 -11.34 17.68 -5.41
C LEU A 323 -12.10 17.91 -6.72
N VAL A 324 -13.11 17.10 -7.01
CA VAL A 324 -13.93 17.27 -8.21
C VAL A 324 -14.57 18.66 -8.22
N GLU A 325 -15.21 19.02 -7.12
CA GLU A 325 -15.88 20.33 -6.99
C GLU A 325 -14.88 21.49 -6.93
N GLN A 326 -13.76 21.30 -6.25
CA GLN A 326 -12.68 22.28 -6.18
C GLN A 326 -12.12 22.57 -7.57
N HIS A 327 -11.73 21.56 -8.32
CA HIS A 327 -11.24 21.74 -9.70
C HIS A 327 -12.30 22.34 -10.61
N LEU A 328 -13.54 21.85 -10.52
CA LEU A 328 -14.64 22.36 -11.33
C LEU A 328 -14.87 23.85 -11.11
N LYS A 329 -15.15 24.24 -9.86
CA LYS A 329 -15.63 25.61 -9.56
C LYS A 329 -14.54 26.66 -9.56
N ARG A 330 -13.30 26.31 -9.18
CA ARG A 330 -12.22 27.28 -8.96
C ARG A 330 -11.21 27.35 -10.08
N GLU A 331 -11.01 26.22 -10.79
CA GLU A 331 -9.93 26.14 -11.75
C GLU A 331 -10.44 26.01 -13.18
N PHE A 332 -11.22 24.99 -13.50
CA PHE A 332 -11.59 24.71 -14.88
C PHE A 332 -12.77 25.55 -15.39
N SER A 333 -13.89 25.62 -14.64
CA SER A 333 -15.08 26.36 -15.10
C SER A 333 -14.82 27.86 -15.31
N PRO A 334 -14.13 28.60 -14.44
CA PRO A 334 -13.91 30.03 -14.62
C PRO A 334 -13.14 30.37 -15.91
N PHE A 335 -12.26 29.46 -16.36
CA PHE A 335 -11.38 29.70 -17.51
C PHE A 335 -11.84 29.03 -18.81
N LEU A 336 -12.68 27.97 -18.74
CA LEU A 336 -13.03 27.18 -19.90
C LEU A 336 -14.51 27.25 -20.28
N LYS A 337 -15.42 27.50 -19.32
CA LYS A 337 -16.86 27.40 -19.52
C LYS A 337 -17.39 28.34 -20.62
N ARG A 338 -16.66 29.39 -20.92
CA ARG A 338 -17.02 30.32 -22.02
C ARG A 338 -16.95 29.65 -23.40
N TRP A 339 -16.08 28.66 -23.59
CA TRP A 339 -15.79 28.04 -24.89
C TRP A 339 -16.09 26.55 -24.95
N TYR A 340 -16.12 25.87 -23.80
CA TYR A 340 -16.22 24.43 -23.68
C TYR A 340 -17.22 24.02 -22.61
N GLN A 341 -17.89 22.89 -22.81
CA GLN A 341 -18.77 22.29 -21.79
C GLN A 341 -17.93 21.56 -20.74
N VAL A 342 -18.01 22.07 -19.51
CA VAL A 342 -17.22 21.55 -18.37
C VAL A 342 -18.14 21.01 -17.30
N ILE A 343 -17.95 19.76 -16.89
CA ILE A 343 -18.75 19.07 -15.87
C ILE A 343 -17.88 18.39 -14.82
N GLY A 344 -18.38 18.31 -13.58
CA GLY A 344 -17.80 17.54 -12.48
C GLY A 344 -18.68 16.38 -12.04
N LEU A 345 -18.09 15.21 -11.85
CA LEU A 345 -18.76 13.96 -11.46
C LEU A 345 -18.09 13.31 -10.25
N SER A 346 -18.90 12.96 -9.29
CA SER A 346 -18.47 12.17 -8.12
C SER A 346 -19.50 11.10 -7.80
N GLY A 347 -19.15 10.12 -6.98
CA GLY A 347 -20.07 9.09 -6.52
C GLY A 347 -21.30 9.63 -5.76
N ASP A 348 -21.21 10.85 -5.22
CA ASP A 348 -22.31 11.55 -4.55
C ASP A 348 -23.14 12.40 -5.51
N SER A 349 -22.77 12.46 -6.78
CA SER A 349 -23.52 13.24 -7.78
C SER A 349 -24.85 12.55 -8.04
N ARG A 350 -25.96 13.19 -7.66
CA ARG A 350 -27.33 12.71 -7.90
C ARG A 350 -27.77 12.91 -9.38
N LEU A 351 -26.84 12.76 -10.30
CA LEU A 351 -27.15 12.89 -11.71
C LEU A 351 -27.94 11.67 -12.17
N LYS A 352 -29.12 11.90 -12.72
CA LYS A 352 -29.95 10.88 -13.37
C LYS A 352 -29.45 10.46 -14.76
N ILE A 353 -28.31 11.02 -15.19
CA ILE A 353 -27.75 10.81 -16.53
C ILE A 353 -26.63 9.77 -16.42
N SER A 354 -26.57 8.83 -17.36
CA SER A 354 -25.51 7.82 -17.42
C SER A 354 -24.15 8.42 -17.73
N PHE A 355 -23.06 7.81 -17.25
CA PHE A 355 -21.70 8.29 -17.50
C PHE A 355 -21.36 8.36 -19.00
N PRO A 356 -21.74 7.39 -19.85
CA PRO A 356 -21.55 7.49 -21.32
C PRO A 356 -22.20 8.74 -21.91
N GLU A 357 -23.40 9.07 -21.48
CA GLU A 357 -24.10 10.27 -21.96
C GLU A 357 -23.40 11.56 -21.52
N VAL A 358 -22.86 11.59 -20.32
CA VAL A 358 -22.04 12.72 -19.85
C VAL A 358 -20.79 12.88 -20.70
N VAL A 359 -20.11 11.77 -21.06
CA VAL A 359 -18.94 11.79 -21.93
C VAL A 359 -19.30 12.31 -23.32
N ARG A 360 -20.47 11.92 -23.87
CA ARG A 360 -20.91 12.42 -25.18
C ARG A 360 -21.15 13.93 -25.20
N ARG A 361 -21.79 14.48 -24.15
CA ARG A 361 -22.27 15.88 -24.13
C ARG A 361 -21.25 16.91 -23.69
N ASN A 362 -20.12 16.52 -23.11
CA ASN A 362 -19.18 17.46 -22.52
C ASN A 362 -17.78 17.35 -23.13
N ASP A 363 -17.09 18.47 -23.19
CA ASP A 363 -15.71 18.57 -23.69
C ASP A 363 -14.68 18.29 -22.61
N VAL A 364 -14.97 18.72 -21.35
CA VAL A 364 -14.08 18.54 -20.20
C VAL A 364 -14.86 17.92 -19.05
N ILE A 365 -14.39 16.76 -18.60
CA ILE A 365 -15.00 15.98 -17.53
C ILE A 365 -14.02 15.89 -16.36
N ILE A 366 -14.41 16.35 -15.18
CA ILE A 366 -13.62 16.23 -13.95
C ILE A 366 -14.28 15.15 -13.12
N SER A 367 -13.61 14.02 -12.88
CA SER A 367 -14.23 12.91 -12.15
C SER A 367 -13.27 12.21 -11.20
N THR A 368 -13.84 11.50 -10.21
CA THR A 368 -13.03 10.54 -9.47
C THR A 368 -12.66 9.37 -10.38
N ALA A 369 -11.41 8.93 -10.29
CA ALA A 369 -10.89 7.84 -11.12
C ALA A 369 -11.72 6.55 -11.03
N GLN A 370 -12.37 6.30 -9.89
CA GLN A 370 -13.22 5.12 -9.69
C GLN A 370 -14.41 5.09 -10.64
N ILE A 371 -14.98 6.24 -11.01
CA ILE A 371 -16.11 6.30 -11.95
C ILE A 371 -15.66 5.81 -13.33
N LEU A 372 -14.53 6.32 -13.82
CA LEU A 372 -13.97 5.86 -15.10
C LEU A 372 -13.61 4.37 -15.05
N GLU A 373 -12.94 3.90 -13.99
CA GLU A 373 -12.58 2.48 -13.86
C GLU A 373 -13.81 1.57 -13.85
N ASN A 374 -14.87 1.94 -13.13
CA ASN A 374 -16.13 1.19 -13.12
C ASN A 374 -16.78 1.14 -14.51
N SER A 375 -16.79 2.25 -15.23
CA SER A 375 -17.32 2.29 -16.59
C SER A 375 -16.51 1.43 -17.57
N LEU A 376 -15.16 1.49 -17.50
CA LEU A 376 -14.27 0.67 -18.31
C LEU A 376 -14.33 -0.84 -17.94
N LEU A 377 -14.72 -1.19 -16.70
CA LEU A 377 -14.97 -2.58 -16.30
C LEU A 377 -16.25 -3.14 -16.89
N ASN A 378 -17.29 -2.30 -16.94
CA ASN A 378 -18.62 -2.69 -17.40
C ASN A 378 -18.78 -2.60 -18.93
N ALA A 379 -17.81 -2.01 -19.62
CA ALA A 379 -17.82 -1.93 -21.08
C ALA A 379 -17.78 -3.33 -21.70
N SER A 380 -18.90 -3.82 -22.22
CA SER A 380 -18.96 -5.01 -23.08
C SER A 380 -18.56 -4.63 -24.52
N LYS A 381 -18.05 -5.61 -25.27
CA LYS A 381 -17.61 -5.37 -26.66
C LYS A 381 -18.73 -5.06 -27.64
N GLU A 382 -19.98 -5.20 -27.21
CA GLU A 382 -21.16 -5.16 -28.06
C GLU A 382 -22.13 -4.02 -27.71
N ASP A 383 -21.86 -3.26 -26.60
CA ASP A 383 -22.71 -2.13 -26.21
C ASP A 383 -22.18 -0.84 -26.86
N GLU A 384 -22.90 -0.28 -27.80
CA GLU A 384 -22.65 1.05 -28.40
C GLU A 384 -22.69 2.20 -27.37
N GLU A 385 -23.21 1.97 -26.18
CA GLU A 385 -23.27 2.93 -25.07
C GLU A 385 -22.10 2.86 -24.10
N SER A 386 -21.11 2.01 -24.34
CA SER A 386 -19.97 1.87 -23.43
C SER A 386 -18.92 2.98 -23.63
N VAL A 387 -18.19 3.34 -22.56
CA VAL A 387 -17.08 4.30 -22.61
C VAL A 387 -15.76 3.56 -22.79
N HIS A 388 -14.94 4.05 -23.72
CA HIS A 388 -13.61 3.55 -24.03
C HIS A 388 -12.54 4.62 -23.79
N LEU A 389 -11.28 4.22 -23.62
CA LEU A 389 -10.18 5.19 -23.51
C LEU A 389 -9.98 6.01 -24.77
N SER A 390 -10.31 5.44 -25.92
CA SER A 390 -10.28 6.12 -27.23
C SER A 390 -11.27 7.28 -27.37
N ASP A 391 -12.26 7.40 -26.49
CA ASP A 391 -13.21 8.51 -26.50
C ASP A 391 -12.58 9.82 -26.00
N PHE A 392 -11.44 9.72 -25.33
CA PHE A 392 -10.71 10.86 -24.83
C PHE A 392 -9.47 11.16 -25.69
N SER A 393 -9.21 12.45 -25.88
CA SER A 393 -7.99 12.92 -26.54
C SER A 393 -6.87 13.28 -25.57
N LEU A 394 -7.23 13.59 -24.28
CA LEU A 394 -6.31 13.90 -23.21
C LEU A 394 -6.85 13.37 -21.88
N ILE A 395 -6.01 12.67 -21.12
CA ILE A 395 -6.28 12.26 -19.73
C ILE A 395 -5.29 12.98 -18.81
N ILE A 396 -5.80 13.75 -17.87
CA ILE A 396 -5.01 14.43 -16.84
C ILE A 396 -5.18 13.66 -15.53
N ILE A 397 -4.08 13.27 -14.90
CA ILE A 397 -4.07 12.51 -13.64
C ILE A 397 -3.47 13.40 -12.55
N ASP A 398 -4.32 13.91 -11.67
CA ASP A 398 -3.90 14.69 -10.52
C ASP A 398 -3.37 13.76 -9.42
N GLU A 399 -2.33 14.21 -8.68
CA GLU A 399 -1.58 13.39 -7.72
C GLU A 399 -1.14 12.04 -8.32
N CYS A 400 -0.52 12.11 -9.49
CA CYS A 400 -0.17 10.95 -10.31
C CYS A 400 0.83 9.98 -9.65
N HIS A 401 1.45 10.35 -8.54
CA HIS A 401 2.27 9.45 -7.72
C HIS A 401 1.46 8.27 -7.14
N HIS A 402 0.13 8.34 -7.16
CA HIS A 402 -0.75 7.20 -6.85
C HIS A 402 -0.87 6.17 -7.98
N THR A 403 -0.26 6.40 -9.14
CA THR A 403 -0.24 5.44 -10.25
C THR A 403 0.73 4.29 -9.96
N GLN A 404 0.43 3.54 -8.90
CA GLN A 404 1.27 2.47 -8.40
C GLN A 404 0.44 1.28 -7.91
N LYS A 405 1.06 0.10 -7.84
CA LYS A 405 0.47 -1.13 -7.31
C LYS A 405 -0.91 -1.43 -7.93
N GLU A 406 -1.92 -1.70 -7.10
CA GLU A 406 -3.31 -1.93 -7.50
C GLU A 406 -4.18 -0.67 -7.36
N GLY A 407 -3.57 0.50 -7.39
CA GLY A 407 -4.31 1.78 -7.36
C GLY A 407 -5.21 1.93 -8.59
N VAL A 408 -6.33 2.65 -8.42
CA VAL A 408 -7.32 2.85 -9.50
C VAL A 408 -6.67 3.50 -10.73
N TYR A 409 -5.85 4.51 -10.53
CA TYR A 409 -5.10 5.13 -11.62
C TYR A 409 -4.25 4.11 -12.39
N ASN A 410 -3.55 3.23 -11.67
CA ASN A 410 -2.71 2.23 -12.29
C ASN A 410 -3.51 1.16 -13.05
N ASN A 411 -4.74 0.85 -12.61
CA ASN A 411 -5.63 -0.06 -13.34
C ASN A 411 -6.08 0.57 -14.66
N ILE A 412 -6.44 1.85 -14.66
CA ILE A 412 -6.79 2.61 -15.88
C ILE A 412 -5.59 2.63 -16.83
N MET A 413 -4.41 3.00 -16.35
CA MET A 413 -3.20 3.09 -17.15
C MET A 413 -2.73 1.73 -17.69
N ARG A 414 -2.93 0.64 -16.97
CA ARG A 414 -2.64 -0.71 -17.50
C ARG A 414 -3.55 -1.07 -18.67
N ARG A 415 -4.81 -0.60 -18.71
CA ARG A 415 -5.69 -0.77 -19.89
C ARG A 415 -5.13 0.00 -21.07
N TYR A 416 -4.77 1.28 -20.83
CA TYR A 416 -4.10 2.13 -21.81
C TYR A 416 -2.85 1.46 -22.40
N LEU A 417 -1.94 0.94 -21.54
CA LEU A 417 -0.71 0.25 -21.98
C LEU A 417 -1.00 -1.03 -22.78
N LYS A 418 -2.06 -1.78 -22.42
CA LYS A 418 -2.48 -2.96 -23.19
C LYS A 418 -2.95 -2.56 -24.61
N GLU A 419 -3.71 -1.49 -24.73
CA GLU A 419 -4.14 -0.94 -26.03
C GLU A 419 -2.94 -0.44 -26.85
N LYS A 420 -1.98 0.23 -26.21
CA LYS A 420 -0.72 0.64 -26.87
C LYS A 420 0.07 -0.55 -27.40
N MET A 421 0.16 -1.65 -26.62
CA MET A 421 0.79 -2.88 -27.10
C MET A 421 0.00 -3.53 -28.27
N LYS A 422 -1.33 -3.49 -28.21
CA LYS A 422 -2.17 -3.94 -29.31
C LYS A 422 -1.93 -3.10 -30.56
N ASN A 423 -1.83 -1.77 -30.43
CA ASN A 423 -1.51 -0.87 -31.54
C ASN A 423 -0.16 -1.17 -32.18
N ARG A 424 0.87 -1.52 -31.39
CA ARG A 424 2.18 -1.97 -31.93
C ARG A 424 2.05 -3.23 -32.80
N LYS A 425 1.13 -4.15 -32.47
CA LYS A 425 0.85 -5.35 -33.28
C LYS A 425 0.08 -4.97 -34.55
N LEU A 426 -0.97 -4.15 -34.39
CA LEU A 426 -1.78 -3.66 -35.54
C LEU A 426 -0.93 -2.90 -36.54
N ALA A 427 0.01 -2.05 -36.08
CA ALA A 427 0.95 -1.34 -36.95
C ALA A 427 1.83 -2.31 -37.76
N LYS A 428 2.32 -3.41 -37.17
CA LYS A 428 3.09 -4.43 -37.86
C LYS A 428 2.26 -5.18 -38.92
N GLU A 429 0.95 -5.25 -38.70
CA GLU A 429 -0.03 -5.91 -39.57
C GLU A 429 -0.65 -4.94 -40.57
N ASN A 430 -0.21 -3.67 -40.63
CA ASN A 430 -0.79 -2.57 -41.45
C ASN A 430 -2.31 -2.41 -41.24
N LYS A 431 -2.80 -2.66 -40.02
CA LYS A 431 -4.22 -2.47 -39.66
C LYS A 431 -4.46 -1.09 -39.02
N PRO A 432 -5.68 -0.56 -39.05
CA PRO A 432 -6.04 0.69 -38.40
C PRO A 432 -5.70 0.67 -36.92
N LEU A 433 -5.09 1.75 -36.41
CA LEU A 433 -4.72 1.91 -35.02
C LEU A 433 -5.92 2.40 -34.20
N ILE A 434 -6.01 1.94 -32.98
CA ILE A 434 -6.99 2.44 -31.99
C ILE A 434 -6.51 3.81 -31.52
N PRO A 435 -7.33 4.88 -31.61
CA PRO A 435 -6.97 6.20 -31.08
C PRO A 435 -6.59 6.11 -29.60
N GLN A 436 -5.52 6.77 -29.19
CA GLN A 436 -5.06 6.78 -27.80
C GLN A 436 -5.00 8.22 -27.26
N PRO A 437 -5.48 8.46 -26.03
CA PRO A 437 -5.35 9.76 -25.41
C PRO A 437 -3.89 10.09 -25.07
N GLN A 438 -3.56 11.37 -25.07
CA GLN A 438 -2.36 11.88 -24.42
C GLN A 438 -2.52 11.77 -22.89
N ILE A 439 -1.41 11.60 -22.19
CA ILE A 439 -1.41 11.47 -20.74
C ILE A 439 -0.61 12.61 -20.12
N LEU A 440 -1.22 13.32 -19.17
CA LEU A 440 -0.56 14.33 -18.37
C LEU A 440 -0.68 13.95 -16.89
N GLY A 441 0.44 13.64 -16.25
CA GLY A 441 0.52 13.40 -14.81
C GLY A 441 0.97 14.64 -14.04
N LEU A 442 0.27 15.01 -12.98
CA LEU A 442 0.60 16.11 -12.08
C LEU A 442 0.88 15.57 -10.67
N THR A 443 1.95 16.01 -10.03
CA THR A 443 2.21 15.69 -8.62
C THR A 443 3.07 16.75 -7.95
N ALA A 444 2.88 16.92 -6.63
CA ALA A 444 3.77 17.75 -5.81
C ALA A 444 5.05 16.99 -5.42
N SER A 445 4.93 15.68 -5.23
CA SER A 445 6.02 14.85 -4.74
C SER A 445 5.79 13.41 -5.19
N PRO A 446 6.60 12.88 -6.12
CA PRO A 446 6.49 11.47 -6.50
C PRO A 446 6.94 10.51 -5.40
N GLY A 447 7.69 10.99 -4.39
CA GLY A 447 8.27 10.18 -3.34
C GLY A 447 9.44 9.31 -3.83
N VAL A 448 9.94 8.46 -2.95
CA VAL A 448 11.01 7.50 -3.26
C VAL A 448 10.61 6.04 -3.02
N GLY A 449 9.33 5.79 -2.69
CA GLY A 449 8.80 4.43 -2.50
C GLY A 449 9.48 3.63 -1.37
N GLY A 450 9.98 4.33 -0.35
CA GLY A 450 10.73 3.70 0.75
C GLY A 450 12.18 3.34 0.40
N ALA A 451 12.73 3.88 -0.69
CA ALA A 451 14.11 3.62 -1.11
C ALA A 451 15.13 3.96 -0.02
N THR A 452 16.18 3.14 0.04
CA THR A 452 17.33 3.31 0.94
C THR A 452 18.60 3.76 0.19
N SER A 453 18.52 3.88 -1.14
CA SER A 453 19.62 4.33 -2.00
C SER A 453 19.12 5.19 -3.15
N TYR A 454 19.99 6.01 -3.71
CA TYR A 454 19.66 6.87 -4.86
C TYR A 454 19.20 6.08 -6.09
N SER A 455 19.82 4.93 -6.38
CA SER A 455 19.44 4.07 -7.50
C SER A 455 18.02 3.53 -7.36
N LYS A 456 17.62 3.10 -6.14
CA LYS A 456 16.23 2.65 -5.88
C LYS A 456 15.22 3.79 -5.95
N ALA A 457 15.62 5.00 -5.57
CA ALA A 457 14.76 6.18 -5.71
C ALA A 457 14.56 6.54 -7.20
N GLU A 458 15.61 6.49 -8.01
CA GLU A 458 15.56 6.66 -9.46
C GLU A 458 14.65 5.61 -10.11
N GLU A 459 14.82 4.34 -9.75
CA GLU A 459 13.97 3.25 -10.21
C GLU A 459 12.49 3.48 -9.85
N HIS A 460 12.21 3.97 -8.64
CA HIS A 460 10.83 4.28 -8.22
C HIS A 460 10.20 5.36 -9.10
N ILE A 461 10.93 6.43 -9.39
CA ILE A 461 10.46 7.52 -10.27
C ILE A 461 10.23 7.01 -11.68
N LEU A 462 11.18 6.25 -12.23
CA LEU A 462 11.03 5.63 -13.54
C LEU A 462 9.83 4.68 -13.62
N LYS A 463 9.51 3.95 -12.54
CA LYS A 463 8.30 3.12 -12.49
C LYS A 463 7.02 3.95 -12.53
N ILE A 464 6.96 5.10 -11.87
CA ILE A 464 5.81 6.01 -11.97
C ILE A 464 5.68 6.51 -13.42
N CYS A 465 6.78 6.96 -14.02
CA CYS A 465 6.80 7.41 -15.42
C CYS A 465 6.39 6.28 -16.39
N ALA A 466 6.84 5.06 -16.14
CA ALA A 466 6.47 3.90 -16.96
C ALA A 466 4.97 3.58 -16.86
N ASN A 467 4.40 3.64 -15.65
CA ASN A 467 2.96 3.45 -15.45
C ASN A 467 2.12 4.54 -16.12
N LEU A 468 2.64 5.79 -16.18
CA LEU A 468 2.00 6.92 -16.85
C LEU A 468 2.31 6.96 -18.36
N ASP A 469 3.18 6.11 -18.86
CA ASP A 469 3.72 6.20 -20.23
C ASP A 469 4.36 7.55 -20.52
N ALA A 470 4.91 8.23 -19.51
CA ALA A 470 5.49 9.55 -19.64
C ALA A 470 6.82 9.49 -20.41
N CYS A 471 6.98 10.26 -21.48
CA CYS A 471 8.21 10.34 -22.25
C CYS A 471 9.26 11.23 -21.59
N ARG A 472 8.86 12.08 -20.64
CA ARG A 472 9.76 12.96 -19.88
C ARG A 472 9.12 13.43 -18.57
N ILE A 473 9.97 13.88 -17.67
CA ILE A 473 9.57 14.59 -16.45
C ILE A 473 9.85 16.08 -16.66
N MET A 474 8.85 16.89 -16.34
CA MET A 474 8.97 18.34 -16.37
C MET A 474 9.04 18.90 -14.96
N THR A 475 10.00 19.78 -14.70
CA THR A 475 10.11 20.60 -13.50
C THR A 475 10.22 22.06 -13.92
N VAL A 476 9.99 22.98 -12.99
CA VAL A 476 10.19 24.41 -13.27
C VAL A 476 11.69 24.70 -13.21
N GLU A 477 12.28 25.19 -14.30
CA GLU A 477 13.70 25.50 -14.43
C GLU A 477 13.95 26.98 -14.66
N GLU A 478 13.35 27.58 -15.68
CA GLU A 478 13.61 28.95 -16.09
C GLU A 478 13.18 30.00 -15.05
N HIS A 479 12.11 29.78 -14.33
CA HIS A 479 11.56 30.72 -13.33
C HIS A 479 11.72 30.24 -11.89
N ALA A 480 12.71 29.36 -11.66
CA ALA A 480 12.95 28.75 -10.38
C ALA A 480 13.13 29.79 -9.25
N SER A 481 13.88 30.87 -9.50
CA SER A 481 14.14 31.93 -8.52
C SER A 481 12.88 32.76 -8.19
N GLN A 482 12.06 33.05 -9.20
CA GLN A 482 10.81 33.79 -8.99
C GLN A 482 9.84 32.96 -8.17
N LEU A 483 9.78 31.68 -8.49
CA LEU A 483 8.98 30.69 -7.80
C LEU A 483 9.41 30.62 -6.32
N LYS A 484 10.69 30.61 -6.00
CA LYS A 484 11.26 30.59 -4.64
C LYS A 484 10.88 31.81 -3.79
N ASN A 485 10.86 32.99 -4.40
CA ASN A 485 10.52 34.22 -3.69
C ASN A 485 9.06 34.28 -3.26
N GLN A 486 8.21 33.43 -3.83
CA GLN A 486 6.78 33.46 -3.60
C GLN A 486 6.24 32.34 -2.70
N VAL A 487 6.87 31.18 -2.63
CA VAL A 487 6.56 30.13 -1.64
C VAL A 487 7.66 30.17 -0.58
N LYS A 488 7.42 30.90 0.49
CA LYS A 488 8.34 30.96 1.62
C LYS A 488 8.38 29.59 2.31
N GLU A 489 9.59 29.07 2.57
CA GLU A 489 9.73 27.89 3.40
C GLU A 489 9.37 28.21 4.86
N PRO A 490 8.52 27.38 5.50
CA PRO A 490 8.21 27.58 6.92
C PRO A 490 9.42 27.30 7.80
N SER A 491 9.52 28.00 8.91
CA SER A 491 10.50 27.69 9.95
C SER A 491 10.22 26.29 10.52
N LYS A 492 11.28 25.46 10.69
CA LYS A 492 11.14 24.09 11.20
C LYS A 492 11.41 24.06 12.70
N LYS A 493 10.45 23.55 13.48
CA LYS A 493 10.55 23.48 14.95
C LYS A 493 10.31 22.03 15.39
N THR A 494 11.26 21.45 16.12
CA THR A 494 11.09 20.14 16.75
C THR A 494 10.91 20.34 18.25
N VAL A 495 9.76 19.91 18.77
CA VAL A 495 9.38 20.03 20.18
C VAL A 495 9.32 18.64 20.78
N ILE A 496 10.23 18.34 21.68
CA ILE A 496 10.34 17.04 22.33
C ILE A 496 9.74 17.13 23.73
N ALA A 497 8.85 16.21 24.04
CA ALA A 497 8.33 16.00 25.38
C ALA A 497 9.11 14.86 26.04
N ASP A 498 9.55 15.07 27.25
CA ASP A 498 10.26 14.06 28.02
C ASP A 498 9.30 12.95 28.49
N ASP A 499 9.78 11.73 28.57
CA ASP A 499 8.96 10.63 29.09
C ASP A 499 8.80 10.79 30.61
N LYS A 500 7.53 10.75 31.08
CA LYS A 500 7.26 10.76 32.51
C LYS A 500 7.90 9.55 33.18
N LYS A 501 8.62 9.78 34.26
CA LYS A 501 9.23 8.72 35.08
C LYS A 501 8.21 7.74 35.67
N ARG A 502 6.95 8.16 35.85
CA ARG A 502 5.86 7.36 36.41
C ARG A 502 4.50 7.74 35.79
N ASP A 503 3.75 6.73 35.36
CA ASP A 503 2.39 6.86 34.85
C ASP A 503 1.46 5.90 35.67
N PRO A 504 0.78 6.42 36.70
CA PRO A 504 -0.05 5.58 37.57
C PRO A 504 -1.27 5.00 36.83
N PHE A 505 -1.74 5.61 35.77
CA PHE A 505 -2.84 5.08 34.95
C PHE A 505 -2.35 3.90 34.10
N LYS A 506 -1.18 4.02 33.48
CA LYS A 506 -0.54 2.93 32.75
C LYS A 506 -0.27 1.74 33.67
N GLU A 507 0.24 1.98 34.88
CA GLU A 507 0.47 0.94 35.89
C GLU A 507 -0.81 0.14 36.18
N ARG A 508 -1.94 0.83 36.44
CA ARG A 508 -3.23 0.18 36.71
C ARG A 508 -3.81 -0.58 35.56
N ILE A 509 -3.71 -0.03 34.32
CA ILE A 509 -4.14 -0.75 33.12
C ILE A 509 -3.28 -2.00 32.92
N THR A 510 -1.98 -1.90 33.11
CA THR A 510 -1.04 -3.04 33.00
C THR A 510 -1.36 -4.14 34.02
N GLU A 511 -1.72 -3.81 35.25
CA GLU A 511 -2.19 -4.78 36.25
C GLU A 511 -3.42 -5.55 35.74
N ILE A 512 -4.44 -4.82 35.24
CA ILE A 512 -5.65 -5.44 34.66
C ILE A 512 -5.31 -6.36 33.51
N MET A 513 -4.46 -5.90 32.60
CA MET A 513 -4.04 -6.71 31.44
C MET A 513 -3.31 -7.98 31.87
N THR A 514 -2.48 -7.89 32.90
CA THR A 514 -1.76 -9.03 33.45
C THR A 514 -2.72 -10.03 34.10
N GLU A 515 -3.74 -9.55 34.87
CA GLU A 515 -4.77 -10.41 35.45
C GLU A 515 -5.56 -11.16 34.37
N ILE A 516 -5.92 -10.47 33.22
CA ILE A 516 -6.58 -11.12 32.09
C ILE A 516 -5.67 -12.15 31.42
N GLN A 517 -4.39 -11.86 31.24
CA GLN A 517 -3.43 -12.80 30.65
C GLN A 517 -3.27 -14.06 31.54
N ASN A 518 -3.15 -13.89 32.84
CA ASN A 518 -3.03 -15.01 33.78
C ASN A 518 -4.30 -15.87 33.76
N TYR A 519 -5.50 -15.24 33.72
CA TYR A 519 -6.78 -15.96 33.63
C TYR A 519 -6.88 -16.86 32.39
N CYS A 520 -6.28 -16.43 31.26
CA CYS A 520 -6.31 -17.18 30.01
C CYS A 520 -5.01 -17.93 29.71
N GLN A 521 -3.99 -17.87 30.58
CA GLN A 521 -2.66 -18.45 30.36
C GLN A 521 -2.01 -17.95 29.03
N LEU A 522 -2.16 -16.66 28.76
CA LEU A 522 -1.59 -16.01 27.59
C LEU A 522 -0.27 -15.31 27.96
N HIS A 523 0.83 -15.65 27.30
CA HIS A 523 2.16 -15.14 27.62
C HIS A 523 2.79 -14.40 26.42
N PRO A 524 2.56 -13.09 26.26
CA PRO A 524 3.18 -12.32 25.21
C PRO A 524 4.67 -12.04 25.47
N LYS A 525 5.45 -11.97 24.39
CA LYS A 525 6.84 -11.48 24.44
C LYS A 525 6.95 -9.98 24.20
N SER A 526 5.84 -9.28 23.97
CA SER A 526 5.79 -7.86 23.57
C SER A 526 5.29 -7.00 24.72
N GLU A 527 5.77 -5.76 24.80
CA GLU A 527 5.37 -4.77 25.79
C GLU A 527 3.94 -4.25 25.53
N PHE A 528 3.21 -4.00 26.60
CA PHE A 528 1.89 -3.37 26.60
C PHE A 528 1.93 -1.96 25.98
N GLY A 529 0.84 -1.54 25.33
CA GLY A 529 0.73 -0.24 24.69
C GLY A 529 1.40 -0.14 23.33
N THR A 530 2.06 -1.21 22.85
CA THR A 530 2.78 -1.21 21.57
C THR A 530 1.95 -1.78 20.41
N GLN A 531 2.34 -1.42 19.19
CA GLN A 531 1.76 -2.00 17.97
C GLN A 531 2.10 -3.49 17.85
N THR A 532 3.26 -3.92 18.34
CA THR A 532 3.70 -5.32 18.35
C THR A 532 2.78 -6.16 19.24
N TYR A 533 2.40 -5.62 20.40
CA TYR A 533 1.42 -6.24 21.27
C TYR A 533 0.04 -6.36 20.60
N GLU A 534 -0.42 -5.30 19.93
CA GLU A 534 -1.68 -5.32 19.19
C GLU A 534 -1.69 -6.43 18.12
N GLN A 535 -0.62 -6.55 17.35
CA GLN A 535 -0.49 -7.61 16.33
C GLN A 535 -0.47 -9.00 16.95
N TRP A 536 0.18 -9.16 18.10
CA TRP A 536 0.19 -10.41 18.85
C TRP A 536 -1.23 -10.78 19.34
N VAL A 537 -1.95 -9.85 19.96
CA VAL A 537 -3.33 -10.07 20.43
C VAL A 537 -4.26 -10.47 19.27
N ILE A 538 -4.14 -9.82 18.12
CA ILE A 538 -4.93 -10.16 16.91
C ILE A 538 -4.60 -11.59 16.44
N ARG A 539 -3.35 -12.03 16.53
CA ARG A 539 -2.97 -13.41 16.19
C ARG A 539 -3.58 -14.40 17.18
N GLU A 540 -3.53 -14.09 18.47
CA GLU A 540 -4.14 -14.93 19.51
C GLU A 540 -5.66 -15.02 19.38
N GLU A 541 -6.34 -13.90 19.09
CA GLU A 541 -7.77 -13.90 18.79
C GLU A 541 -8.11 -14.87 17.64
N ARG A 542 -7.30 -14.85 16.58
CA ARG A 542 -7.49 -15.73 15.42
C ARG A 542 -7.17 -17.19 15.76
N ARG A 543 -6.10 -17.44 16.53
CA ARG A 543 -5.73 -18.79 16.99
C ARG A 543 -6.85 -19.38 17.83
N ALA A 544 -7.30 -18.66 18.84
CA ALA A 544 -8.37 -19.09 19.75
C ALA A 544 -9.69 -19.32 18.99
N ALA A 545 -10.00 -18.51 17.98
CA ALA A 545 -11.16 -18.73 17.13
C ALA A 545 -11.05 -20.02 16.30
N LYS A 546 -9.86 -20.37 15.83
CA LYS A 546 -9.61 -21.62 15.09
C LYS A 546 -9.73 -22.85 15.98
N GLU A 547 -9.23 -22.74 17.21
CA GLU A 547 -9.24 -23.81 18.20
C GLU A 547 -10.58 -23.90 18.94
N GLU A 548 -11.57 -23.06 18.55
CA GLU A 548 -12.90 -22.95 19.19
C GLU A 548 -12.85 -22.62 20.70
N LYS A 549 -11.75 -22.00 21.13
CA LYS A 549 -11.51 -21.59 22.52
C LYS A 549 -12.12 -20.21 22.77
N ARG A 550 -13.41 -20.18 23.14
CA ARG A 550 -14.15 -18.92 23.35
C ARG A 550 -13.50 -18.03 24.41
N ARG A 551 -13.10 -18.60 25.57
CA ARG A 551 -12.47 -17.88 26.68
C ARG A 551 -11.24 -17.10 26.23
N GLU A 552 -10.28 -17.76 25.57
CA GLU A 552 -9.06 -17.12 25.07
C GLU A 552 -9.37 -16.04 24.03
N ARG A 553 -10.34 -16.28 23.17
CA ARG A 553 -10.75 -15.32 22.14
C ARG A 553 -11.34 -14.05 22.72
N VAL A 554 -12.28 -14.15 23.68
CA VAL A 554 -12.91 -13.00 24.32
C VAL A 554 -11.89 -12.22 25.15
N CYS A 555 -11.02 -12.90 25.90
CA CYS A 555 -9.93 -12.26 26.61
C CYS A 555 -8.99 -11.49 25.67
N ALA A 556 -8.62 -12.06 24.52
CA ALA A 556 -7.81 -11.37 23.51
C ALA A 556 -8.53 -10.10 23.00
N GLU A 557 -9.84 -10.13 22.76
CA GLU A 557 -10.61 -8.96 22.36
C GLU A 557 -10.56 -7.84 23.42
N HIS A 558 -10.71 -8.19 24.71
CA HIS A 558 -10.58 -7.23 25.80
C HIS A 558 -9.15 -6.70 25.97
N LEU A 559 -8.13 -7.55 25.92
CA LEU A 559 -6.73 -7.14 25.93
C LEU A 559 -6.40 -6.15 24.83
N LYS A 560 -6.99 -6.32 23.64
CA LYS A 560 -6.86 -5.33 22.56
C LYS A 560 -7.40 -3.96 22.97
N LYS A 561 -8.57 -3.91 23.62
CA LYS A 561 -9.18 -2.65 24.07
C LYS A 561 -8.36 -1.94 25.15
N TYR A 562 -7.78 -2.69 26.08
CA TYR A 562 -6.83 -2.12 27.03
C TYR A 562 -5.56 -1.60 26.37
N ASN A 563 -5.02 -2.31 25.38
CA ASN A 563 -3.86 -1.84 24.61
C ASN A 563 -4.18 -0.56 23.83
N ASP A 564 -5.37 -0.46 23.23
CA ASP A 564 -5.85 0.76 22.60
C ASP A 564 -5.93 1.93 23.61
N ALA A 565 -6.42 1.66 24.83
CA ALA A 565 -6.48 2.65 25.91
C ALA A 565 -5.08 3.14 26.35
N LEU A 566 -4.09 2.25 26.44
CA LEU A 566 -2.71 2.64 26.71
C LEU A 566 -2.13 3.53 25.62
N GLN A 567 -2.39 3.23 24.35
CA GLN A 567 -1.97 4.06 23.22
C GLN A 567 -2.65 5.45 23.25
N ILE A 568 -3.91 5.52 23.67
CA ILE A 568 -4.64 6.78 23.85
C ILE A 568 -4.02 7.58 25.00
N ASN A 569 -3.74 6.94 26.13
CA ASN A 569 -3.13 7.60 27.29
C ASN A 569 -1.75 8.18 26.96
N ASP A 570 -0.94 7.43 26.20
CA ASP A 570 0.36 7.93 25.71
C ASP A 570 0.24 9.11 24.75
N THR A 571 -0.86 9.18 24.00
CA THR A 571 -1.02 10.18 22.95
C THR A 571 -1.77 11.43 23.42
N ILE A 572 -2.80 11.29 24.28
CA ILE A 572 -3.70 12.38 24.66
C ILE A 572 -3.89 12.41 26.18
N ARG A 573 -5.14 12.35 26.69
CA ARG A 573 -5.45 12.45 28.12
C ARG A 573 -5.84 11.09 28.69
N MET A 574 -5.54 10.90 29.96
CA MET A 574 -6.02 9.73 30.71
C MET A 574 -7.55 9.62 30.70
N VAL A 575 -8.27 10.75 30.74
CA VAL A 575 -9.73 10.76 30.69
C VAL A 575 -10.26 10.20 29.38
N ASP A 576 -9.57 10.41 28.26
CA ASP A 576 -9.96 9.88 26.95
C ASP A 576 -9.75 8.36 26.90
N ALA A 577 -8.65 7.87 27.46
CA ALA A 577 -8.38 6.44 27.62
C ALA A 577 -9.40 5.75 28.54
N TYR A 578 -9.72 6.37 29.67
CA TYR A 578 -10.76 5.91 30.56
C TYR A 578 -12.14 5.85 29.88
N ASN A 579 -12.52 6.90 29.17
CA ASN A 579 -13.80 6.96 28.46
C ASN A 579 -13.89 5.90 27.36
N HIS A 580 -12.80 5.61 26.65
CA HIS A 580 -12.73 4.52 25.67
C HIS A 580 -13.11 3.17 26.31
N LEU A 581 -12.49 2.82 27.43
CA LEU A 581 -12.80 1.59 28.15
C LEU A 581 -14.21 1.59 28.74
N ASN A 582 -14.61 2.70 29.38
CA ASN A 582 -15.94 2.80 29.99
C ASN A 582 -17.07 2.67 28.97
N ASN A 583 -16.91 3.22 27.77
CA ASN A 583 -17.89 3.07 26.71
C ASN A 583 -17.91 1.64 26.16
N PHE A 584 -16.74 1.02 25.96
CA PHE A 584 -16.65 -0.38 25.57
C PHE A 584 -17.40 -1.29 26.55
N TYR A 585 -17.15 -1.16 27.86
CA TYR A 585 -17.82 -1.99 28.85
C TYR A 585 -19.33 -1.68 29.02
N LYS A 586 -19.77 -0.45 28.80
CA LYS A 586 -21.18 -0.11 28.71
C LYS A 586 -21.87 -0.81 27.53
N GLU A 587 -21.22 -0.78 26.35
CA GLU A 587 -21.72 -1.46 25.15
C GLU A 587 -21.75 -2.99 25.34
N GLU A 588 -20.71 -3.58 25.90
CA GLU A 588 -20.66 -5.02 26.18
C GLU A 588 -21.77 -5.45 27.13
N LYS A 589 -22.02 -4.67 28.18
CA LYS A 589 -23.14 -4.93 29.09
C LYS A 589 -24.49 -4.82 28.39
N SER A 590 -24.71 -3.76 27.59
CA SER A 590 -25.98 -3.57 26.87
C SER A 590 -26.24 -4.62 25.80
N LYS A 591 -25.20 -5.15 25.13
CA LYS A 591 -25.32 -6.23 24.15
C LYS A 591 -25.76 -7.55 24.77
N LYS A 592 -25.43 -7.77 26.04
CA LYS A 592 -25.66 -9.03 26.76
C LYS A 592 -26.87 -8.98 27.71
N THR A 593 -27.57 -7.84 27.77
CA THR A 593 -28.85 -7.67 28.48
C THR A 593 -29.96 -7.65 27.43
N VAL A 594 -30.82 -8.65 27.45
CA VAL A 594 -31.97 -8.73 26.52
C VAL A 594 -33.19 -8.31 27.33
N ARG A 595 -33.97 -7.33 26.83
CA ARG A 595 -35.36 -7.09 27.26
C ARG A 595 -36.25 -7.94 26.38
N SER A 596 -37.24 -8.64 26.96
CA SER A 596 -38.29 -9.28 26.22
C SER A 596 -39.14 -8.21 25.51
N ASP A 597 -39.47 -8.42 24.24
CA ASP A 597 -40.30 -7.51 23.46
C ASP A 597 -41.82 -7.69 23.77
N ASP A 598 -42.16 -8.49 24.77
CA ASP A 598 -43.53 -8.63 25.28
C ASP A 598 -43.79 -7.53 26.31
N ASP A 599 -44.86 -6.80 26.12
CA ASP A 599 -45.35 -5.58 26.82
C ASP A 599 -45.56 -5.69 28.34
N ASP A 600 -44.84 -6.47 29.09
CA ASP A 600 -44.87 -6.48 30.54
C ASP A 600 -43.64 -5.79 31.15
N ASP A 601 -43.80 -4.55 31.57
CA ASP A 601 -42.80 -3.64 32.16
C ASP A 601 -42.18 -4.12 33.46
N ASP A 602 -42.55 -5.27 34.01
CA ASP A 602 -42.12 -5.75 35.33
C ASP A 602 -41.20 -6.98 35.35
N GLU A 603 -40.79 -7.57 34.20
CA GLU A 603 -39.81 -8.66 34.25
C GLU A 603 -38.37 -8.15 34.29
N PRO A 604 -37.53 -8.66 35.21
CA PRO A 604 -36.14 -8.27 35.34
C PRO A 604 -35.35 -8.73 34.11
N ALA A 605 -34.70 -7.79 33.45
CA ALA A 605 -33.85 -8.04 32.29
C ALA A 605 -32.84 -9.18 32.51
N VAL A 606 -32.96 -10.29 31.78
CA VAL A 606 -32.11 -11.46 31.95
C VAL A 606 -30.73 -11.20 31.37
N SER A 607 -29.71 -11.30 32.21
CA SER A 607 -28.31 -11.22 31.77
C SER A 607 -27.86 -12.54 31.15
N LYS A 608 -27.41 -12.49 29.90
CA LYS A 608 -26.81 -13.65 29.18
C LYS A 608 -25.28 -13.61 29.20
N GLN A 609 -24.69 -13.31 30.36
CA GLN A 609 -23.24 -13.30 30.57
C GLN A 609 -22.81 -14.70 30.98
N ASP A 610 -21.66 -15.15 30.45
CA ASP A 610 -21.02 -16.35 30.99
C ASP A 610 -19.92 -15.98 32.01
N GLU A 611 -19.31 -16.98 32.61
CA GLU A 611 -18.26 -16.85 33.65
C GLU A 611 -17.09 -15.96 33.16
N THR A 612 -16.72 -16.05 31.87
CA THR A 612 -15.64 -15.21 31.28
C THR A 612 -16.07 -13.76 31.20
N ASP A 613 -17.33 -13.52 30.78
CA ASP A 613 -17.88 -12.17 30.68
C ASP A 613 -18.00 -11.50 32.03
N GLU A 614 -18.46 -12.26 33.04
CA GLU A 614 -18.59 -11.80 34.43
C GLU A 614 -17.23 -11.45 35.02
N PHE A 615 -16.20 -12.29 34.80
CA PHE A 615 -14.83 -12.00 35.23
C PHE A 615 -14.30 -10.71 34.63
N LEU A 616 -14.39 -10.55 33.29
CA LEU A 616 -13.83 -9.40 32.57
C LEU A 616 -14.56 -8.09 32.91
N ILE A 617 -15.87 -8.13 33.04
CA ILE A 617 -16.69 -6.97 33.44
C ILE A 617 -16.44 -6.63 34.90
N GLY A 618 -16.39 -7.64 35.76
CA GLY A 618 -16.13 -7.47 37.19
C GLY A 618 -14.76 -6.85 37.49
N LEU A 619 -13.72 -7.30 36.76
CA LEU A 619 -12.37 -6.78 36.85
C LEU A 619 -12.28 -5.28 36.52
N PHE A 620 -12.92 -4.86 35.42
CA PHE A 620 -13.01 -3.44 35.07
C PHE A 620 -13.78 -2.64 36.14
N HIS A 621 -14.93 -3.16 36.60
CA HIS A 621 -15.75 -2.47 37.58
C HIS A 621 -15.05 -2.28 38.91
N ALA A 622 -14.28 -3.25 39.37
CA ALA A 622 -13.48 -3.17 40.61
C ALA A 622 -12.45 -2.02 40.57
N LYS A 623 -11.81 -1.80 39.42
CA LYS A 623 -10.78 -0.77 39.26
C LYS A 623 -11.31 0.57 38.70
N LYS A 624 -12.57 0.63 38.28
CA LYS A 624 -13.19 1.78 37.60
C LYS A 624 -13.11 3.08 38.40
N LYS A 625 -13.35 3.01 39.73
CA LYS A 625 -13.32 4.19 40.61
C LYS A 625 -11.90 4.78 40.67
N GLN A 626 -10.91 3.93 40.86
CA GLN A 626 -9.50 4.31 40.92
C GLN A 626 -9.03 4.93 39.57
N LEU A 627 -9.34 4.29 38.44
CA LEU A 627 -9.02 4.82 37.10
C LEU A 627 -9.65 6.19 36.88
N LYS A 628 -10.89 6.41 37.34
CA LYS A 628 -11.58 7.69 37.23
C LYS A 628 -10.96 8.79 38.08
N GLU A 629 -10.50 8.45 39.29
CA GLU A 629 -9.83 9.39 40.19
C GLU A 629 -8.49 9.86 39.59
N LEU A 630 -7.70 8.94 39.02
CA LEU A 630 -6.44 9.28 38.37
C LEU A 630 -6.61 10.31 37.22
N THR A 631 -7.75 10.27 36.52
CA THR A 631 -8.03 11.21 35.42
C THR A 631 -8.30 12.64 35.87
N ARG A 632 -8.55 12.85 37.18
CA ARG A 632 -8.91 14.17 37.74
C ARG A 632 -7.70 14.97 38.22
N ASN A 633 -6.55 14.31 38.39
CA ASN A 633 -5.35 14.98 38.88
C ASN A 633 -4.64 15.74 37.74
N PRO A 634 -4.54 17.08 37.82
CA PRO A 634 -3.87 17.90 36.79
C PRO A 634 -2.38 17.58 36.62
N GLU A 635 -1.70 17.10 37.65
CA GLU A 635 -0.29 16.72 37.60
C GLU A 635 -0.03 15.52 36.65
N ASN A 636 -1.07 14.78 36.36
CA ASN A 636 -1.01 13.64 35.43
C ASN A 636 -1.18 14.03 33.96
N GLU A 637 -1.27 15.33 33.63
CA GLU A 637 -1.38 15.75 32.22
C GLU A 637 -0.18 15.26 31.40
N ASN A 638 -0.45 14.81 30.18
CA ASN A 638 0.57 14.35 29.24
C ASN A 638 1.46 15.54 28.80
N GLU A 639 2.77 15.41 28.97
CA GLU A 639 3.71 16.48 28.65
C GLU A 639 3.67 16.91 27.18
N LYS A 640 3.36 15.99 26.27
CA LYS A 640 3.12 16.34 24.86
C LYS A 640 2.00 17.37 24.70
N LEU A 641 0.92 17.28 25.50
CA LEU A 641 -0.16 18.25 25.48
C LEU A 641 0.30 19.60 26.02
N THR A 642 1.11 19.60 27.08
CA THR A 642 1.71 20.82 27.63
C THR A 642 2.60 21.51 26.59
N LYS A 643 3.47 20.75 25.91
CA LYS A 643 4.32 21.28 24.84
C LYS A 643 3.48 21.78 23.64
N LEU A 644 2.42 21.04 23.26
CA LEU A 644 1.48 21.47 22.22
C LEU A 644 0.79 22.77 22.60
N ARG A 645 0.31 22.90 23.87
CA ARG A 645 -0.32 24.12 24.36
C ARG A 645 0.63 25.32 24.22
N ASN A 646 1.85 25.19 24.73
CA ASN A 646 2.84 26.26 24.66
C ASN A 646 3.14 26.68 23.21
N THR A 647 3.28 25.70 22.32
CA THR A 647 3.51 25.96 20.89
C THR A 647 2.33 26.68 20.25
N LEU A 648 1.09 26.28 20.54
CA LEU A 648 -0.10 26.92 20.00
C LEU A 648 -0.25 28.34 20.55
N MET A 649 -0.07 28.55 21.85
CA MET A 649 -0.14 29.88 22.49
C MET A 649 0.90 30.82 21.90
N GLU A 650 2.15 30.38 21.74
CA GLU A 650 3.22 31.18 21.13
C GLU A 650 2.87 31.60 19.69
N GLU A 651 2.42 30.64 18.86
CA GLU A 651 2.21 30.91 17.44
C GLU A 651 0.93 31.72 17.16
N PHE A 652 -0.12 31.51 17.96
CA PHE A 652 -1.38 32.25 17.81
C PHE A 652 -1.32 33.69 18.31
N THR A 653 -0.31 34.05 19.10
CA THR A 653 -0.08 35.43 19.53
C THR A 653 0.81 36.22 18.58
N LYS A 654 1.46 35.62 17.60
CA LYS A 654 2.37 36.29 16.66
C LYS A 654 1.66 37.07 15.58
N THR A 655 0.44 36.71 15.23
CA THR A 655 -0.28 37.26 14.06
C THR A 655 -1.72 37.65 14.43
N GLU A 656 -2.27 38.65 13.78
CA GLU A 656 -3.64 39.13 14.04
C GLU A 656 -4.71 38.12 13.59
N GLU A 657 -4.49 37.38 12.49
CA GLU A 657 -5.40 36.36 11.98
C GLU A 657 -4.73 34.96 11.90
N PRO A 658 -4.39 34.36 13.03
CA PRO A 658 -3.67 33.10 13.03
C PRO A 658 -4.55 31.95 12.49
N ARG A 659 -3.95 31.05 11.69
CA ARG A 659 -4.58 29.83 11.19
C ARG A 659 -3.62 28.66 11.36
N GLY A 660 -4.14 27.58 11.92
CA GLY A 660 -3.32 26.41 12.23
C GLY A 660 -3.94 25.08 11.80
N ILE A 661 -3.09 24.09 11.58
CA ILE A 661 -3.51 22.70 11.41
C ILE A 661 -2.66 21.81 12.31
N ILE A 662 -3.33 20.92 13.05
CA ILE A 662 -2.70 19.81 13.80
C ILE A 662 -2.99 18.51 13.09
N PHE A 663 -1.96 17.81 12.63
CA PHE A 663 -2.07 16.48 12.09
C PHE A 663 -1.87 15.42 13.17
N THR A 664 -2.81 14.48 13.28
CA THR A 664 -2.76 13.38 14.24
C THR A 664 -3.08 12.03 13.60
N LYS A 665 -2.66 10.93 14.23
CA LYS A 665 -2.68 9.58 13.66
C LYS A 665 -4.08 9.01 13.50
N THR A 666 -4.97 9.22 14.47
CA THR A 666 -6.28 8.56 14.52
C THR A 666 -7.43 9.56 14.60
N ARG A 667 -8.63 9.15 14.17
CA ARG A 667 -9.86 9.95 14.34
C ARG A 667 -10.17 10.22 15.80
N GLN A 668 -9.94 9.24 16.65
CA GLN A 668 -10.14 9.34 18.08
C GLN A 668 -9.20 10.40 18.68
N SER A 669 -7.93 10.41 18.28
CA SER A 669 -6.98 11.45 18.67
C SER A 669 -7.42 12.84 18.22
N ALA A 670 -7.96 12.97 17.00
CA ALA A 670 -8.45 14.25 16.50
C ALA A 670 -9.65 14.77 17.33
N SER A 671 -10.62 13.90 17.62
CA SER A 671 -11.78 14.23 18.44
C SER A 671 -11.39 14.58 19.88
N ALA A 672 -10.46 13.83 20.47
CA ALA A 672 -10.03 14.05 21.84
C ALA A 672 -9.18 15.30 21.99
N LEU A 673 -8.31 15.63 21.03
CA LEU A 673 -7.59 16.92 21.00
C LEU A 673 -8.55 18.10 20.83
N PHE A 674 -9.58 17.97 20.01
CA PHE A 674 -10.63 18.97 19.90
C PHE A 674 -11.33 19.20 21.25
N GLN A 675 -11.73 18.14 21.94
CA GLN A 675 -12.37 18.24 23.25
C GLN A 675 -11.42 18.86 24.29
N TRP A 676 -10.14 18.47 24.27
CA TRP A 676 -9.11 19.03 25.15
C TRP A 676 -8.95 20.57 24.95
N ILE A 677 -8.95 21.03 23.70
CA ILE A 677 -8.87 22.45 23.40
C ILE A 677 -10.14 23.16 23.89
N LYS A 678 -11.31 22.59 23.65
CA LYS A 678 -12.59 23.15 24.08
C LYS A 678 -12.74 23.22 25.59
N ASP A 679 -12.19 22.22 26.32
CA ASP A 679 -12.25 22.17 27.79
C ASP A 679 -11.24 23.10 28.49
N ASN A 680 -10.35 23.75 27.74
CA ASN A 680 -9.29 24.58 28.31
C ASN A 680 -9.49 26.06 27.98
N PRO A 681 -9.91 26.91 28.95
CA PRO A 681 -10.24 28.32 28.70
C PRO A 681 -9.07 29.15 28.16
N LYS A 682 -7.81 28.75 28.44
CA LYS A 682 -6.63 29.49 27.94
C LYS A 682 -6.57 29.54 26.41
N PHE A 683 -7.16 28.61 25.71
CA PHE A 683 -7.22 28.64 24.24
C PHE A 683 -8.24 29.66 23.73
N GLU A 684 -9.33 29.84 24.45
CA GLU A 684 -10.35 30.84 24.13
C GLU A 684 -9.80 32.26 24.35
N GLU A 685 -8.99 32.48 25.40
CA GLU A 685 -8.33 33.76 25.71
C GLU A 685 -7.45 34.28 24.55
N VAL A 686 -6.81 33.38 23.80
CA VAL A 686 -6.00 33.71 22.61
C VAL A 686 -6.78 33.58 21.29
N GLY A 687 -8.10 33.46 21.35
CA GLY A 687 -8.98 33.45 20.20
C GLY A 687 -8.92 32.17 19.36
N ILE A 688 -8.51 31.04 19.92
CA ILE A 688 -8.48 29.76 19.20
C ILE A 688 -9.89 29.21 19.06
N LYS A 689 -10.35 29.04 17.80
CA LYS A 689 -11.62 28.42 17.41
C LYS A 689 -11.33 27.11 16.69
N ALA A 690 -11.21 26.02 17.45
CA ALA A 690 -10.84 24.73 16.91
C ALA A 690 -12.03 23.94 16.34
N HIS A 691 -11.76 23.09 15.33
CA HIS A 691 -12.65 22.01 14.91
C HIS A 691 -11.82 20.83 14.38
N TYR A 692 -12.40 19.61 14.39
CA TYR A 692 -11.70 18.45 13.83
C TYR A 692 -12.19 18.14 12.41
N LEU A 693 -11.29 17.55 11.59
CA LEU A 693 -11.55 17.13 10.21
C LEU A 693 -11.08 15.69 10.01
N ILE A 694 -12.02 14.77 9.87
CA ILE A 694 -11.77 13.32 9.75
C ILE A 694 -12.44 12.71 8.53
N GLY A 695 -11.91 11.58 8.05
CA GLY A 695 -12.42 10.93 6.84
C GLY A 695 -13.76 10.22 7.02
N SER A 696 -14.46 9.95 5.91
CA SER A 696 -15.78 9.31 5.85
C SER A 696 -15.81 7.77 5.98
N GLY A 697 -14.66 7.09 6.00
CA GLY A 697 -14.61 5.62 6.04
C GLY A 697 -15.17 5.01 7.34
N HIS A 698 -15.95 3.93 7.25
CA HIS A 698 -16.65 3.28 8.37
C HIS A 698 -15.79 2.30 9.22
N LYS A 699 -14.45 2.32 9.11
CA LYS A 699 -13.57 1.35 9.78
C LYS A 699 -13.17 1.71 11.22
N SER A 700 -13.68 2.78 11.79
CA SER A 700 -13.34 3.29 13.12
C SER A 700 -14.58 3.32 14.02
N GLU A 701 -14.39 3.17 15.32
CA GLU A 701 -15.45 3.33 16.35
C GLU A 701 -15.96 4.77 16.43
N THR A 702 -15.13 5.74 16.07
CA THR A 702 -15.54 7.14 15.98
C THR A 702 -16.46 7.34 14.76
N LYS A 703 -17.64 7.94 14.97
CA LYS A 703 -18.58 8.26 13.89
C LYS A 703 -17.83 8.95 12.75
N PRO A 704 -17.91 8.43 11.53
CA PRO A 704 -17.27 9.08 10.38
C PRO A 704 -17.94 10.40 10.07
N MET A 705 -17.16 11.35 9.57
CA MET A 705 -17.70 12.63 9.11
C MET A 705 -18.15 12.49 7.67
N THR A 706 -19.36 12.94 7.37
CA THR A 706 -19.86 12.98 6.00
C THR A 706 -19.08 13.98 5.15
N GLN A 707 -19.18 13.86 3.83
CA GLN A 707 -18.49 14.80 2.93
C GLN A 707 -19.04 16.22 3.04
N ASN A 708 -20.34 16.38 3.31
CA ASN A 708 -20.95 17.69 3.51
C ASN A 708 -20.44 18.37 4.80
N GLU A 709 -20.34 17.61 5.90
CA GLU A 709 -19.73 18.09 7.14
C GLU A 709 -18.27 18.51 6.93
N GLN A 710 -17.50 17.72 6.15
CA GLN A 710 -16.11 18.09 5.83
C GLN A 710 -16.05 19.42 5.05
N ARG A 711 -16.92 19.61 4.05
CA ARG A 711 -17.00 20.87 3.27
C ARG A 711 -17.37 22.05 4.17
N GLU A 712 -18.38 21.89 4.99
CA GLU A 712 -18.83 22.94 5.91
C GLU A 712 -17.70 23.41 6.83
N ILE A 713 -16.91 22.48 7.36
CA ILE A 713 -15.78 22.79 8.23
C ILE A 713 -14.65 23.51 7.48
N ILE A 714 -14.35 23.06 6.26
CA ILE A 714 -13.35 23.72 5.41
C ILE A 714 -13.80 25.14 5.06
N ASP A 715 -15.08 25.36 4.80
CA ASP A 715 -15.63 26.68 4.52
C ASP A 715 -15.60 27.57 5.78
N LYS A 716 -15.96 27.05 6.95
CA LYS A 716 -15.81 27.75 8.24
C LYS A 716 -14.35 28.14 8.51
N PHE A 717 -13.40 27.28 8.17
CA PHE A 717 -11.97 27.57 8.31
C PHE A 717 -11.52 28.65 7.32
N ARG A 718 -12.05 28.61 6.10
CA ARG A 718 -11.75 29.62 5.09
C ARG A 718 -12.28 31.00 5.47
N CYS A 719 -13.49 31.06 6.05
CA CYS A 719 -14.11 32.32 6.50
C CYS A 719 -13.57 32.81 7.86
N GLY A 720 -12.73 32.05 8.56
CA GLY A 720 -12.16 32.43 9.88
C GLY A 720 -13.07 32.10 11.07
N ASN A 721 -14.26 31.49 10.85
CA ASN A 721 -15.12 31.02 11.94
C ASN A 721 -14.49 29.84 12.71
N VAL A 722 -13.59 29.12 12.07
CA VAL A 722 -12.66 28.14 12.62
C VAL A 722 -11.28 28.59 12.20
N ASN A 723 -10.33 28.67 13.13
CA ASN A 723 -8.95 29.07 12.83
C ASN A 723 -7.92 27.99 13.19
N LEU A 724 -8.34 26.87 13.82
CA LEU A 724 -7.50 25.71 14.10
C LEU A 724 -8.20 24.43 13.67
N LEU A 725 -7.63 23.74 12.69
CA LEU A 725 -8.09 22.41 12.27
C LEU A 725 -7.28 21.31 12.94
N ILE A 726 -7.96 20.30 13.47
CA ILE A 726 -7.33 19.08 13.99
C ILE A 726 -7.68 17.94 13.03
N ALA A 727 -6.72 17.49 12.24
CA ALA A 727 -6.98 16.63 11.11
C ALA A 727 -6.21 15.30 11.17
N THR A 728 -6.80 14.27 10.59
CA THR A 728 -6.06 13.07 10.22
C THR A 728 -5.43 13.26 8.84
N THR A 729 -4.74 12.24 8.33
CA THR A 729 -4.11 12.25 6.99
C THR A 729 -5.06 12.65 5.84
N VAL A 730 -6.37 12.74 6.10
CA VAL A 730 -7.35 13.20 5.09
C VAL A 730 -7.08 14.63 4.60
N ALA A 731 -6.52 15.48 5.45
CA ALA A 731 -6.23 16.88 5.14
C ALA A 731 -4.77 17.11 4.66
N GLU A 732 -3.92 16.08 4.68
CA GLU A 732 -2.54 16.19 4.18
C GLU A 732 -2.52 16.48 2.68
N GLU A 733 -3.41 15.84 1.91
CA GLU A 733 -3.37 15.84 0.46
C GLU A 733 -4.65 16.39 -0.18
N GLY A 734 -4.49 17.27 -1.16
CA GLY A 734 -5.49 17.63 -2.15
C GLY A 734 -6.57 18.61 -1.71
N LEU A 735 -6.93 18.72 -0.45
CA LEU A 735 -7.99 19.66 -0.01
C LEU A 735 -7.50 21.11 -0.09
N ASP A 736 -8.38 21.99 -0.58
CA ASP A 736 -8.13 23.43 -0.61
C ASP A 736 -8.38 24.06 0.77
N ILE A 737 -7.38 23.93 1.60
CA ILE A 737 -7.32 24.54 2.92
C ILE A 737 -6.55 25.85 2.78
N LYS A 738 -7.11 26.95 3.33
CA LYS A 738 -6.47 28.25 3.31
C LYS A 738 -5.08 28.17 3.97
N GLU A 739 -4.18 29.02 3.54
CA GLU A 739 -2.82 29.16 4.06
C GLU A 739 -2.79 29.23 5.58
N CYS A 740 -1.86 28.50 6.18
CA CYS A 740 -1.71 28.40 7.62
C CYS A 740 -0.41 29.04 8.09
N ASN A 741 -0.45 29.70 9.25
CA ASN A 741 0.73 30.22 9.93
C ASN A 741 1.45 29.13 10.69
N ILE A 742 0.70 28.10 11.17
CA ILE A 742 1.31 26.97 11.86
C ILE A 742 0.74 25.64 11.38
N VAL A 743 1.64 24.71 11.16
CA VAL A 743 1.32 23.30 10.89
C VAL A 743 2.05 22.43 11.90
N ILE A 744 1.30 21.65 12.68
CA ILE A 744 1.84 20.78 13.72
C ILE A 744 1.61 19.32 13.36
N ARG A 745 2.66 18.50 13.40
CA ARG A 745 2.56 17.05 13.38
C ARG A 745 2.64 16.51 14.81
N TYR A 746 1.50 16.14 15.37
CA TYR A 746 1.38 15.69 16.74
C TYR A 746 1.54 14.17 16.84
N GLY A 747 2.72 13.70 17.23
CA GLY A 747 3.06 12.28 17.33
C GLY A 747 2.91 11.51 16.02
N LEU A 748 2.73 12.21 14.90
CA LEU A 748 2.48 11.62 13.59
C LEU A 748 3.69 11.83 12.69
N VAL A 749 4.43 10.77 12.43
CA VAL A 749 5.45 10.74 11.38
C VAL A 749 5.08 9.62 10.41
N THR A 750 4.76 10.01 9.19
CA THR A 750 4.40 9.14 8.08
C THR A 750 5.57 9.03 7.11
N ASN A 751 5.34 9.06 5.80
CA ASN A 751 6.37 9.05 4.79
C ASN A 751 6.78 10.47 4.35
N GLU A 752 7.78 10.55 3.48
CA GLU A 752 8.30 11.80 2.90
C GLU A 752 7.24 12.58 2.11
N ILE A 753 6.36 11.89 1.37
CA ILE A 753 5.29 12.55 0.59
C ILE A 753 4.35 13.31 1.52
N ALA A 754 3.86 12.65 2.56
CA ALA A 754 2.96 13.28 3.53
C ALA A 754 3.64 14.41 4.32
N MET A 755 4.96 14.31 4.58
CA MET A 755 5.74 15.38 5.17
C MET A 755 5.76 16.63 4.27
N VAL A 756 6.09 16.45 2.99
CA VAL A 756 6.13 17.55 2.01
C VAL A 756 4.75 18.17 1.84
N GLN A 757 3.71 17.37 1.75
CA GLN A 757 2.33 17.85 1.60
C GLN A 757 1.82 18.59 2.84
N ALA A 758 2.11 18.08 4.06
CA ALA A 758 1.76 18.74 5.31
C ALA A 758 2.51 20.08 5.44
N ARG A 759 3.84 20.10 5.18
CA ARG A 759 4.64 21.31 5.16
C ARG A 759 4.11 22.32 4.15
N GLY A 760 3.70 21.87 2.98
CA GLY A 760 3.09 22.70 1.95
C GLY A 760 1.73 23.32 2.33
N ARG A 761 1.20 23.10 3.54
CA ARG A 761 0.06 23.85 4.10
C ARG A 761 0.50 25.11 4.86
N ALA A 762 1.73 25.17 5.35
CA ALA A 762 2.33 26.33 5.99
C ALA A 762 2.86 27.28 4.92
N ARG A 763 2.02 28.19 4.40
CA ARG A 763 2.32 29.11 3.29
C ARG A 763 2.18 30.59 3.67
N ALA A 764 1.63 30.87 4.83
CA ALA A 764 1.55 32.24 5.31
C ALA A 764 2.96 32.77 5.58
N ASP A 765 3.10 34.10 5.56
CA ASP A 765 4.35 34.75 5.95
C ASP A 765 4.73 34.36 7.38
N GLU A 766 6.02 34.14 7.61
CA GLU A 766 6.59 33.69 8.89
C GLU A 766 5.94 32.43 9.48
N SER A 767 5.52 31.52 8.60
CA SER A 767 4.87 30.27 9.01
C SER A 767 5.83 29.30 9.69
N THR A 768 5.27 28.47 10.57
CA THR A 768 5.99 27.44 11.34
C THR A 768 5.49 26.03 11.00
N TYR A 769 6.42 25.12 10.74
CA TYR A 769 6.16 23.69 10.66
C TYR A 769 6.78 23.00 11.88
N ALA A 770 5.95 22.46 12.77
CA ALA A 770 6.38 21.89 14.03
C ALA A 770 6.11 20.39 14.13
N LEU A 771 7.09 19.62 14.64
CA LEU A 771 6.90 18.26 15.09
C LEU A 771 6.86 18.22 16.61
N VAL A 772 5.74 17.76 17.19
CA VAL A 772 5.60 17.52 18.65
C VAL A 772 5.61 16.02 18.89
N ALA A 773 6.61 15.50 19.61
CA ALA A 773 6.81 14.08 19.81
C ALA A 773 7.37 13.77 21.21
N SER A 774 7.17 12.55 21.72
CA SER A 774 7.86 12.07 22.93
C SER A 774 9.30 11.72 22.64
N SER A 775 10.16 11.93 23.60
CA SER A 775 11.52 11.35 23.68
C SER A 775 11.41 9.84 23.52
N GLY A 776 12.36 9.22 22.83
CA GLY A 776 12.35 7.76 22.63
C GLY A 776 11.28 7.19 21.70
N SER A 777 10.33 8.00 21.17
CA SER A 777 9.29 7.51 20.24
C SER A 777 9.81 7.16 18.85
N GLY A 778 11.06 7.45 18.52
CA GLY A 778 11.65 7.33 17.20
C GLY A 778 11.01 8.25 16.13
N ALA A 779 10.24 9.25 16.56
CA ALA A 779 9.54 10.15 15.64
C ALA A 779 10.50 11.15 14.98
N VAL A 780 11.45 11.65 15.74
CA VAL A 780 12.47 12.60 15.24
C VAL A 780 13.38 11.93 14.22
N GLU A 781 13.81 10.71 14.52
CA GLU A 781 14.64 9.90 13.62
C GLU A 781 13.90 9.62 12.31
N ARG A 782 12.62 9.24 12.38
CA ARG A 782 11.80 9.03 11.18
C ARG A 782 11.60 10.32 10.38
N GLU A 783 11.46 11.47 11.04
CA GLU A 783 11.35 12.76 10.35
C GLU A 783 12.65 13.10 9.63
N ASN A 784 13.81 12.86 10.26
CA ASN A 784 15.12 13.03 9.63
C ASN A 784 15.30 12.10 8.42
N VAL A 785 14.83 10.84 8.52
CA VAL A 785 14.81 9.92 7.38
C VAL A 785 13.93 10.45 6.25
N ASN A 786 12.77 11.06 6.56
CA ASN A 786 11.91 11.65 5.55
C ASN A 786 12.57 12.85 4.86
N ILE A 787 13.26 13.71 5.61
CA ILE A 787 14.04 14.84 5.07
C ILE A 787 15.14 14.32 4.14
N PHE A 788 15.84 13.27 4.53
CA PHE A 788 16.85 12.64 3.67
C PHE A 788 16.23 12.06 2.40
N ARG A 789 15.08 11.39 2.51
CA ARG A 789 14.34 10.84 1.36
C ARG A 789 13.83 11.92 0.42
N GLU A 790 13.41 13.04 0.95
CA GLU A 790 13.03 14.21 0.15
C GLU A 790 14.22 14.70 -0.70
N LYS A 791 15.40 14.88 -0.08
CA LYS A 791 16.63 15.25 -0.82
C LYS A 791 17.00 14.19 -1.87
N MET A 792 16.83 12.92 -1.52
CA MET A 792 17.05 11.79 -2.44
C MET A 792 16.12 11.85 -3.63
N MET A 793 14.85 12.19 -3.42
CA MET A 793 13.83 12.33 -4.45
C MET A 793 14.22 13.40 -5.47
N TYR A 794 14.57 14.61 -5.01
CA TYR A 794 14.98 15.68 -5.93
C TYR A 794 16.21 15.31 -6.77
N LYS A 795 17.23 14.71 -6.13
CA LYS A 795 18.41 14.22 -6.87
C LYS A 795 18.07 13.12 -7.87
N ALA A 796 17.12 12.24 -7.53
CA ALA A 796 16.69 11.18 -8.44
C ALA A 796 15.91 11.76 -9.63
N ILE A 797 15.03 12.75 -9.42
CA ILE A 797 14.34 13.47 -10.51
C ILE A 797 15.36 14.08 -11.47
N GLN A 798 16.36 14.83 -10.95
CA GLN A 798 17.39 15.46 -11.76
C GLN A 798 18.20 14.43 -12.58
N ARG A 799 18.50 13.26 -12.00
CA ARG A 799 19.21 12.20 -12.72
C ARG A 799 18.36 11.62 -13.85
N VAL A 800 17.08 11.39 -13.59
CA VAL A 800 16.14 10.90 -14.61
C VAL A 800 15.98 11.92 -15.73
N GLN A 801 15.92 13.21 -15.44
CA GLN A 801 15.83 14.28 -16.45
C GLN A 801 17.09 14.38 -17.32
N LYS A 802 18.28 14.17 -16.72
CA LYS A 802 19.57 14.20 -17.43
C LYS A 802 19.90 12.91 -18.17
N MET A 803 19.05 11.89 -18.06
CA MET A 803 19.27 10.60 -18.72
C MET A 803 19.13 10.76 -20.25
N PRO A 804 20.01 10.15 -21.07
CA PRO A 804 19.82 10.10 -22.50
C PRO A 804 18.44 9.56 -22.88
N GLN A 805 17.76 10.20 -23.83
CA GLN A 805 16.37 9.88 -24.17
C GLN A 805 16.16 8.41 -24.57
N GLU A 806 17.10 7.84 -25.28
CA GLU A 806 17.06 6.43 -25.68
C GLU A 806 17.13 5.49 -24.46
N GLU A 807 18.04 5.76 -23.53
CA GLU A 807 18.17 4.99 -22.29
C GLU A 807 16.90 5.10 -21.44
N TYR A 808 16.36 6.32 -21.33
CA TYR A 808 15.11 6.59 -20.63
C TYR A 808 13.97 5.75 -21.20
N LEU A 809 13.74 5.82 -22.51
CA LEU A 809 12.66 5.09 -23.20
C LEU A 809 12.83 3.56 -23.06
N ASN A 810 14.06 3.05 -23.13
CA ASN A 810 14.35 1.63 -22.93
C ASN A 810 13.99 1.18 -21.51
N LYS A 811 14.35 1.96 -20.48
CA LYS A 811 13.96 1.69 -19.08
C LYS A 811 12.44 1.75 -18.89
N ILE A 812 11.77 2.75 -19.47
CA ILE A 812 10.31 2.86 -19.44
C ILE A 812 9.64 1.61 -20.02
N GLN A 813 10.05 1.16 -21.19
CA GLN A 813 9.51 -0.04 -21.82
C GLN A 813 9.74 -1.31 -21.01
N SER A 814 10.92 -1.43 -20.39
CA SER A 814 11.23 -2.55 -19.49
C SER A 814 10.28 -2.60 -18.31
N PHE A 815 10.09 -1.47 -17.59
CA PHE A 815 9.18 -1.40 -16.46
C PHE A 815 7.70 -1.59 -16.84
N GLN A 816 7.27 -1.11 -18.02
CA GLN A 816 5.93 -1.37 -18.53
C GLN A 816 5.68 -2.86 -18.75
N SER A 817 6.64 -3.54 -19.39
CA SER A 817 6.57 -4.98 -19.64
C SER A 817 6.50 -5.76 -18.31
N GLN A 818 7.35 -5.40 -17.35
CA GLN A 818 7.35 -5.99 -16.01
C GLN A 818 6.01 -5.81 -15.30
N SER A 819 5.44 -4.59 -15.29
CA SER A 819 4.16 -4.29 -14.65
C SER A 819 3.00 -5.14 -15.20
N ILE A 820 2.99 -5.40 -16.51
CA ILE A 820 1.96 -6.21 -17.15
C ILE A 820 2.11 -7.69 -16.77
N VAL A 821 3.35 -8.21 -16.79
CA VAL A 821 3.64 -9.60 -16.40
C VAL A 821 3.29 -9.85 -14.94
N GLU A 822 3.68 -8.95 -14.03
CA GLU A 822 3.33 -9.04 -12.60
C GLU A 822 1.81 -9.14 -12.39
N LYS A 823 1.03 -8.32 -13.12
CA LYS A 823 -0.44 -8.37 -13.03
C LYS A 823 -1.01 -9.69 -13.55
N GLN A 824 -0.49 -10.19 -14.68
CA GLN A 824 -0.93 -11.49 -15.24
C GLN A 824 -0.64 -12.63 -14.26
N MET A 825 0.56 -12.66 -13.68
CA MET A 825 0.94 -13.64 -12.67
C MET A 825 0.04 -13.57 -11.43
N LYS A 826 -0.31 -12.37 -10.99
CA LYS A 826 -1.23 -12.18 -9.88
C LYS A 826 -2.63 -12.70 -10.20
N VAL A 827 -3.16 -12.38 -11.37
CA VAL A 827 -4.48 -12.89 -11.82
C VAL A 827 -4.50 -14.42 -11.85
N VAL A 828 -3.47 -15.04 -12.43
CA VAL A 828 -3.35 -16.51 -12.46
C VAL A 828 -3.27 -17.09 -11.04
N ARG A 829 -2.51 -16.44 -10.15
CA ARG A 829 -2.40 -16.86 -8.74
C ARG A 829 -3.74 -16.75 -8.02
N ASP A 830 -4.45 -15.63 -8.19
CA ASP A 830 -5.75 -15.40 -7.57
C ASP A 830 -6.81 -16.36 -8.14
N GLN A 831 -6.80 -16.63 -9.44
CA GLN A 831 -7.66 -17.65 -10.05
C GLN A 831 -7.40 -19.05 -9.48
N ARG A 832 -6.15 -19.41 -9.23
CA ARG A 832 -5.80 -20.69 -8.57
C ARG A 832 -6.25 -20.76 -7.11
N LYS A 833 -6.35 -19.64 -6.41
CA LYS A 833 -6.82 -19.56 -5.01
C LYS A 833 -8.35 -19.59 -4.89
N THR A 834 -9.07 -18.99 -5.82
CA THR A 834 -10.46 -18.55 -5.61
C THR A 834 -11.51 -19.68 -5.77
N TYR A 835 -11.20 -20.80 -6.38
CA TYR A 835 -12.26 -21.75 -6.82
C TYR A 835 -12.10 -23.20 -6.36
N LYS A 836 -11.43 -23.42 -5.24
CA LYS A 836 -11.16 -24.81 -4.78
C LYS A 836 -12.16 -25.38 -3.76
N LYS A 837 -13.10 -24.58 -3.21
CA LYS A 837 -13.98 -25.04 -2.12
C LYS A 837 -15.46 -24.76 -2.40
N ASN A 838 -16.28 -25.80 -2.20
CA ASN A 838 -17.72 -25.73 -2.31
C ASN A 838 -18.32 -25.00 -1.08
N PRO A 839 -19.35 -24.17 -1.21
CA PRO A 839 -20.09 -23.56 -0.09
C PRO A 839 -20.55 -24.55 0.98
N SER A 840 -20.92 -25.78 0.62
CA SER A 840 -21.32 -26.83 1.58
C SER A 840 -20.24 -27.19 2.62
N LEU A 841 -18.99 -26.88 2.34
CA LEU A 841 -17.86 -27.22 3.22
C LEU A 841 -17.63 -26.21 4.35
N ILE A 842 -18.43 -25.16 4.44
CA ILE A 842 -18.27 -24.15 5.50
C ILE A 842 -19.53 -24.00 6.34
N LYS A 843 -19.31 -23.66 7.61
CA LYS A 843 -20.34 -23.24 8.56
C LYS A 843 -19.98 -21.90 9.17
N PHE A 844 -20.98 -21.09 9.41
CA PHE A 844 -20.86 -19.80 10.09
C PHE A 844 -21.31 -19.94 11.53
N LEU A 845 -20.42 -19.56 12.45
CA LEU A 845 -20.70 -19.54 13.88
C LEU A 845 -20.76 -18.10 14.39
N CYS A 846 -21.64 -17.82 15.33
CA CYS A 846 -21.65 -16.52 15.99
C CYS A 846 -20.27 -16.24 16.62
N LYS A 847 -19.71 -15.05 16.35
CA LYS A 847 -18.40 -14.67 16.86
C LYS A 847 -18.34 -14.68 18.40
N ASN A 848 -19.43 -14.41 19.09
CA ASN A 848 -19.47 -14.34 20.54
C ASN A 848 -19.80 -15.68 21.21
N CYS A 849 -20.94 -16.28 20.96
CA CYS A 849 -21.39 -17.49 21.62
C CYS A 849 -21.03 -18.80 20.90
N SER A 850 -20.36 -18.73 19.73
CA SER A 850 -19.96 -19.89 18.92
C SER A 850 -21.11 -20.79 18.45
N LYS A 851 -22.36 -20.36 18.59
CA LYS A 851 -23.53 -21.09 18.05
C LYS A 851 -23.46 -21.14 16.54
N THR A 852 -23.70 -22.31 15.97
CA THR A 852 -23.79 -22.47 14.51
C THR A 852 -25.05 -21.78 13.99
N ILE A 853 -24.87 -20.91 12.98
CA ILE A 853 -25.92 -20.04 12.48
C ILE A 853 -26.47 -20.54 11.14
N CYS A 854 -25.59 -20.76 10.18
CA CYS A 854 -25.92 -21.24 8.85
C CYS A 854 -24.72 -21.93 8.20
N SER A 855 -24.99 -22.65 7.10
CA SER A 855 -23.96 -23.19 6.22
C SER A 855 -23.62 -22.20 5.09
N GLY A 856 -22.60 -22.49 4.30
CA GLY A 856 -22.32 -21.67 3.13
C GLY A 856 -23.35 -21.80 2.02
N GLU A 857 -24.12 -22.90 1.99
CA GLU A 857 -25.23 -23.10 1.05
C GLU A 857 -26.39 -22.17 1.32
N ASP A 858 -26.53 -21.74 2.57
CA ASP A 858 -27.59 -20.80 3.00
C ASP A 858 -27.26 -19.33 2.66
N ILE A 859 -26.16 -19.05 1.99
CA ILE A 859 -25.74 -17.70 1.64
C ILE A 859 -25.87 -17.46 0.14
N GLN A 860 -26.57 -16.39 -0.21
CA GLN A 860 -26.70 -15.90 -1.59
C GLN A 860 -26.24 -14.42 -1.68
N VAL A 861 -25.93 -13.95 -2.89
CA VAL A 861 -25.36 -12.63 -3.11
C VAL A 861 -26.25 -11.78 -4.00
N ILE A 862 -26.56 -10.57 -3.54
CA ILE A 862 -27.30 -9.55 -4.29
C ILE A 862 -26.28 -8.53 -4.82
N GLU A 863 -26.33 -8.24 -6.13
CA GLU A 863 -25.51 -7.24 -6.82
C GLU A 863 -24.00 -7.40 -6.56
N ASP A 864 -23.52 -8.64 -6.46
CA ASP A 864 -22.12 -8.98 -6.13
C ASP A 864 -21.57 -8.35 -4.83
N MET A 865 -22.40 -7.68 -4.04
CA MET A 865 -21.99 -6.94 -2.84
C MET A 865 -22.64 -7.41 -1.55
N HIS A 866 -23.95 -7.71 -1.56
CA HIS A 866 -24.72 -7.98 -0.36
C HIS A 866 -24.90 -9.49 -0.17
N HIS A 867 -24.35 -10.03 0.91
CA HIS A 867 -24.48 -11.45 1.25
C HIS A 867 -25.61 -11.64 2.23
N VAL A 868 -26.65 -12.33 1.79
CA VAL A 868 -27.89 -12.56 2.55
C VAL A 868 -28.03 -14.03 2.90
N SER A 869 -28.65 -14.32 4.06
CA SER A 869 -28.99 -15.70 4.43
C SER A 869 -30.39 -16.03 3.92
N VAL A 870 -30.51 -17.15 3.22
CA VAL A 870 -31.78 -17.71 2.70
C VAL A 870 -32.24 -18.94 3.49
N LYS A 871 -31.64 -19.18 4.65
CA LYS A 871 -32.01 -20.31 5.53
C LYS A 871 -33.46 -20.13 6.03
N LYS A 872 -34.31 -21.13 5.84
CA LYS A 872 -35.76 -21.06 6.16
C LYS A 872 -36.03 -20.64 7.61
N ASP A 873 -35.26 -21.18 8.59
CA ASP A 873 -35.50 -20.90 10.03
C ASP A 873 -34.56 -19.82 10.58
N PHE A 874 -34.02 -18.99 9.72
CA PHE A 874 -33.02 -18.00 10.15
C PHE A 874 -33.59 -16.98 11.12
N GLN A 875 -34.83 -16.60 10.97
CA GLN A 875 -35.52 -15.64 11.84
C GLN A 875 -35.60 -16.10 13.30
N SER A 876 -35.64 -17.41 13.56
CA SER A 876 -35.64 -17.94 14.94
C SER A 876 -34.35 -17.68 15.71
N LEU A 877 -33.23 -17.33 15.02
CA LEU A 877 -31.90 -17.21 15.57
C LEU A 877 -31.52 -15.79 15.96
N TYR A 878 -32.27 -14.78 15.55
CA TYR A 878 -31.92 -13.38 15.79
C TYR A 878 -33.13 -12.54 16.24
N HIS A 879 -32.83 -11.37 16.81
CA HIS A 879 -33.78 -10.27 16.99
C HIS A 879 -33.38 -9.11 16.10
N THR A 880 -34.32 -8.32 15.65
CA THR A 880 -34.06 -7.08 14.92
C THR A 880 -34.13 -5.92 15.91
N ARG A 881 -33.09 -5.09 15.95
CA ARG A 881 -33.04 -3.90 16.77
C ARG A 881 -33.08 -2.68 15.86
N GLU A 882 -34.05 -1.78 16.10
CA GLU A 882 -34.12 -0.52 15.38
C GLU A 882 -32.82 0.30 15.60
N ASN A 883 -32.29 0.82 14.53
CA ASN A 883 -31.15 1.72 14.59
C ASN A 883 -31.41 2.94 13.71
N LYS A 884 -31.86 4.04 14.34
CA LYS A 884 -32.22 5.30 13.67
C LYS A 884 -31.08 5.90 12.82
N THR A 885 -29.82 5.52 13.11
CA THR A 885 -28.67 5.96 12.34
C THR A 885 -28.42 5.16 11.05
N LEU A 886 -29.12 4.03 10.86
CA LEU A 886 -29.03 3.15 9.70
C LEU A 886 -30.11 3.37 8.65
N GLN A 887 -31.04 4.31 8.87
CA GLN A 887 -32.08 4.64 7.91
C GLN A 887 -31.57 5.42 6.71
N ASP A 888 -30.44 5.00 6.15
CA ASP A 888 -29.92 5.53 4.89
C ASP A 888 -30.71 4.90 3.74
N LYS A 889 -31.49 5.73 3.05
CA LYS A 889 -32.20 5.33 1.84
C LYS A 889 -31.22 5.38 0.66
N HIS A 890 -30.82 4.20 0.18
CA HIS A 890 -30.19 4.07 -1.13
C HIS A 890 -31.29 3.90 -2.20
N ALA A 891 -30.94 4.20 -3.46
CA ALA A 891 -31.94 4.15 -4.55
C ALA A 891 -32.57 2.77 -4.71
N ASP A 892 -31.85 1.70 -4.39
CA ASP A 892 -32.23 0.32 -4.69
C ASP A 892 -32.53 -0.54 -3.47
N TYR A 893 -32.19 -0.08 -2.25
CA TYR A 893 -32.47 -0.81 -1.01
C TYR A 893 -32.53 0.11 0.21
N GLN A 894 -33.19 -0.35 1.25
CA GLN A 894 -33.37 0.33 2.53
C GLN A 894 -32.90 -0.59 3.67
N THR A 895 -32.22 -0.05 4.67
CA THR A 895 -31.84 -0.80 5.87
C THR A 895 -32.74 -0.39 7.04
N ASN A 896 -33.51 -1.34 7.60
CA ASN A 896 -34.53 -1.06 8.62
C ASN A 896 -34.02 -1.30 10.05
N GLY A 897 -33.03 -2.16 10.27
CA GLY A 897 -32.57 -2.49 11.61
C GLY A 897 -31.29 -3.30 11.63
N GLU A 898 -30.75 -3.51 12.80
CA GLU A 898 -29.59 -4.33 13.04
C GLU A 898 -30.02 -5.74 13.48
N ILE A 899 -29.44 -6.77 12.87
CA ILE A 899 -29.67 -8.18 13.20
C ILE A 899 -28.73 -8.56 14.34
N ILE A 900 -29.29 -9.01 15.46
CA ILE A 900 -28.52 -9.40 16.66
C ILE A 900 -28.81 -10.84 17.05
N CYS A 901 -27.78 -11.54 17.54
CA CYS A 901 -27.92 -12.90 18.03
C CYS A 901 -28.90 -12.99 19.20
N LYS A 902 -29.89 -13.90 19.13
CA LYS A 902 -30.86 -14.12 20.17
C LYS A 902 -30.26 -14.58 21.50
N ASP A 903 -29.15 -15.35 21.43
CA ASP A 903 -28.55 -15.94 22.62
C ASP A 903 -27.56 -15.02 23.33
N CYS A 904 -26.81 -14.16 22.62
CA CYS A 904 -25.72 -13.39 23.18
C CYS A 904 -25.69 -11.91 22.80
N GLY A 905 -26.67 -11.41 22.04
CA GLY A 905 -26.73 -10.00 21.63
C GLY A 905 -25.66 -9.54 20.60
N GLN A 906 -24.82 -10.45 20.06
CA GLN A 906 -23.82 -10.10 19.07
C GLN A 906 -24.49 -9.64 17.75
N ALA A 907 -24.13 -8.45 17.28
CA ALA A 907 -24.62 -7.99 15.98
C ALA A 907 -24.04 -8.86 14.84
N TRP A 908 -24.92 -9.33 13.95
CA TRP A 908 -24.53 -10.16 12.79
C TRP A 908 -24.51 -9.38 11.48
N GLY A 909 -25.38 -8.38 11.34
CA GLY A 909 -25.57 -7.62 10.12
C GLY A 909 -26.71 -6.63 10.21
N ASN A 910 -27.30 -6.31 9.08
CA ASN A 910 -28.43 -5.40 8.99
C ASN A 910 -29.60 -6.08 8.27
N MET A 911 -30.82 -5.74 8.63
CA MET A 911 -31.99 -6.08 7.85
C MET A 911 -32.04 -5.15 6.63
N MET A 912 -32.07 -5.70 5.45
CA MET A 912 -32.10 -4.99 4.18
C MET A 912 -33.46 -5.25 3.50
N VAL A 913 -34.18 -4.21 3.14
CA VAL A 913 -35.33 -4.29 2.27
C VAL A 913 -34.90 -4.07 0.84
N HIS A 914 -35.06 -5.07 -0.01
CA HIS A 914 -34.67 -5.00 -1.41
C HIS A 914 -35.83 -5.57 -2.27
N ARG A 915 -36.34 -4.79 -3.19
CA ARG A 915 -37.51 -5.15 -4.03
C ARG A 915 -38.70 -5.70 -3.24
N GLY A 916 -38.95 -5.12 -2.07
CA GLY A 916 -40.09 -5.51 -1.20
C GLY A 916 -39.83 -6.73 -0.32
N LEU A 917 -38.67 -7.36 -0.39
CA LEU A 917 -38.29 -8.49 0.47
C LEU A 917 -37.38 -8.04 1.63
N ASP A 918 -37.70 -8.50 2.84
CA ASP A 918 -36.88 -8.33 4.03
C ASP A 918 -35.78 -9.40 4.07
N LEU A 919 -34.52 -9.00 3.86
CA LEU A 919 -33.39 -9.90 3.70
C LEU A 919 -32.32 -9.67 4.77
N PRO A 920 -31.92 -10.69 5.52
CA PRO A 920 -30.88 -10.60 6.53
C PRO A 920 -29.49 -10.50 5.87
N CYS A 921 -28.98 -9.29 5.71
CA CYS A 921 -27.66 -9.02 5.13
C CYS A 921 -26.57 -9.15 6.19
N LEU A 922 -25.65 -10.11 6.02
CA LEU A 922 -24.68 -10.51 7.02
C LEU A 922 -23.33 -9.82 6.82
N LYS A 923 -22.65 -9.50 7.93
CA LYS A 923 -21.30 -8.95 7.95
C LYS A 923 -20.32 -10.04 8.39
N ILE A 924 -19.53 -10.60 7.46
CA ILE A 924 -18.63 -11.74 7.72
C ILE A 924 -17.69 -11.55 8.92
N ARG A 925 -17.27 -10.34 9.21
CA ARG A 925 -16.42 -10.02 10.37
C ARG A 925 -17.03 -10.37 11.73
N ASN A 926 -18.32 -10.62 11.77
CA ASN A 926 -19.09 -10.93 12.96
C ASN A 926 -19.29 -12.44 13.15
N PHE A 927 -18.66 -13.25 12.31
CA PHE A 927 -18.72 -14.70 12.33
C PHE A 927 -17.34 -15.33 12.42
N VAL A 928 -17.31 -16.53 12.99
CA VAL A 928 -16.21 -17.49 12.84
C VAL A 928 -16.62 -18.47 11.75
N VAL A 929 -15.79 -18.63 10.74
CA VAL A 929 -16.04 -19.54 9.61
C VAL A 929 -15.29 -20.84 9.84
N VAL A 930 -16.00 -21.94 9.98
CA VAL A 930 -15.41 -23.28 10.18
C VAL A 930 -15.44 -24.04 8.86
N PHE A 931 -14.29 -24.58 8.46
CA PHE A 931 -14.13 -25.37 7.26
C PHE A 931 -14.13 -26.85 7.61
N ALA A 932 -14.88 -27.67 6.85
CA ALA A 932 -14.97 -29.10 7.08
C ALA A 932 -13.64 -29.83 6.92
N ASP A 933 -12.72 -29.29 6.11
CA ASP A 933 -11.43 -29.91 5.82
C ASP A 933 -10.35 -29.71 6.90
N LYS A 934 -10.65 -29.01 8.00
CA LYS A 934 -9.76 -28.66 9.11
C LYS A 934 -8.35 -28.12 8.72
N LYS A 935 -8.05 -28.04 7.42
CA LYS A 935 -6.78 -27.56 6.86
C LYS A 935 -6.74 -26.05 6.70
N THR A 936 -7.89 -25.39 6.71
CA THR A 936 -7.98 -23.95 6.53
C THR A 936 -7.75 -23.25 7.87
N THR A 937 -6.83 -22.34 7.88
CA THR A 937 -6.22 -21.78 9.08
C THR A 937 -6.78 -20.43 9.51
N ASN A 938 -7.46 -19.71 8.60
CA ASN A 938 -8.05 -18.42 8.94
C ASN A 938 -9.58 -18.59 9.04
N ASN A 939 -10.10 -18.47 10.26
CA ASN A 939 -11.51 -18.63 10.56
C ASN A 939 -12.23 -17.29 10.80
N ILE A 940 -11.50 -16.17 10.90
CA ILE A 940 -12.06 -14.81 11.02
C ILE A 940 -11.66 -13.99 9.80
N PHE A 941 -12.62 -13.55 9.03
CA PHE A 941 -12.44 -12.79 7.80
C PHE A 941 -12.92 -11.35 7.98
N LYS A 942 -12.27 -10.38 7.34
CA LYS A 942 -12.67 -8.98 7.38
C LYS A 942 -13.66 -8.63 6.28
N LYS A 943 -13.57 -9.29 5.13
CA LYS A 943 -14.41 -9.08 3.94
C LYS A 943 -14.84 -10.42 3.36
N TRP A 944 -16.00 -10.44 2.71
CA TRP A 944 -16.50 -11.61 2.00
C TRP A 944 -15.56 -12.08 0.88
N GLY A 945 -14.94 -11.15 0.16
CA GLY A 945 -13.95 -11.47 -0.88
C GLY A 945 -12.65 -12.11 -0.39
N ASP A 946 -12.42 -12.16 0.93
CA ASP A 946 -11.27 -12.86 1.52
C ASP A 946 -11.53 -14.37 1.67
N LEU A 947 -12.79 -14.82 1.52
CA LEU A 947 -13.15 -16.24 1.51
C LEU A 947 -12.79 -16.88 0.17
N PRO A 948 -12.18 -18.08 0.16
CA PRO A 948 -11.87 -18.83 -1.07
C PRO A 948 -13.10 -19.54 -1.65
N ILE A 949 -14.28 -18.94 -1.60
CA ILE A 949 -15.57 -19.50 -1.97
C ILE A 949 -16.38 -18.47 -2.72
N ARG A 950 -17.10 -18.87 -3.76
CA ARG A 950 -18.07 -18.07 -4.47
C ARG A 950 -19.46 -18.55 -4.09
N PHE A 951 -20.30 -17.59 -3.67
CA PHE A 951 -21.71 -17.87 -3.38
C PHE A 951 -22.57 -17.62 -4.62
N PRO A 952 -23.70 -18.31 -4.76
CA PRO A 952 -24.61 -18.11 -5.88
C PRO A 952 -25.29 -16.73 -5.78
N SER A 953 -25.69 -16.20 -6.92
CA SER A 953 -26.54 -14.99 -6.97
C SER A 953 -27.90 -15.28 -6.36
N PHE A 954 -28.51 -14.23 -5.78
CA PHE A 954 -29.82 -14.34 -5.15
C PHE A 954 -30.90 -14.67 -6.18
N ASP A 955 -31.65 -15.74 -5.92
CA ASP A 955 -32.71 -16.19 -6.80
C ASP A 955 -34.07 -15.57 -6.36
N TYR A 956 -34.47 -14.50 -7.00
CA TYR A 956 -35.74 -13.82 -6.72
C TYR A 956 -36.94 -14.70 -7.02
N ALA A 957 -36.88 -15.55 -8.05
CA ALA A 957 -38.02 -16.42 -8.42
C ALA A 957 -38.33 -17.47 -7.36
N ALA A 958 -37.27 -17.94 -6.65
CA ALA A 958 -37.46 -18.91 -5.56
C ALA A 958 -37.95 -18.30 -4.24
N HIS A 959 -37.87 -16.97 -4.08
CA HIS A 959 -38.14 -16.28 -2.82
C HIS A 959 -39.27 -15.23 -2.91
N CYS A 960 -39.81 -14.96 -4.10
CA CYS A 960 -41.08 -14.21 -4.25
C CYS A 960 -42.27 -15.17 -4.08
N PRO A 961 -43.27 -14.84 -3.28
CA PRO A 961 -44.53 -15.58 -3.30
C PRO A 961 -45.10 -15.48 -4.72
N SER A 962 -45.37 -16.64 -5.35
CA SER A 962 -46.11 -16.67 -6.60
C SER A 962 -47.50 -16.03 -6.38
N SER A 963 -47.83 -15.06 -7.21
CA SER A 963 -49.14 -14.35 -7.20
C SER A 963 -50.27 -15.20 -7.79
N ASP A 964 -50.19 -16.52 -7.67
CA ASP A 964 -51.19 -17.46 -8.16
C ASP A 964 -51.80 -18.28 -7.01
N GLU A 965 -52.41 -17.60 -6.04
CA GLU A 965 -53.48 -18.14 -5.19
C GLU A 965 -54.34 -16.97 -4.74
N ASP A 966 -55.30 -16.54 -5.60
CA ASP A 966 -56.59 -16.02 -5.28
C ASP A 966 -57.57 -16.34 -6.41
#